data_fa5be960daa3f415d8b7e420f31f6e2d
#
_entry.id   fa5be960daa3f415d8b7e420f31f6e2d
#
_cell.length_a   1.000
_cell.length_b   1.000
_cell.length_c   1.000
_cell.angle_alpha   90.00
_cell.angle_beta   90.00
_cell.angle_gamma   90.00
#
_symmetry.space_group_name_H-M   'P 1'
#
loop_
_entity.id
_entity.type
_entity.pdbx_description
1 polymer ?
#
loop_
_entity_poly.entity_id
_entity_poly.type
_entity_poly.pdbx_seq_one_letter_code
_entity_poly.pdbx_strand_id
1 'polypeptide(L)'
;MRNNLSKFTKAFTSMACFSFIFISNNSELAARYLLNKEGEFKKIKINNKNTNQYLNDPISAFNFAKKNNVLIVDNGERDSEENVLISEIIIEGWENHPEGRKLELAAYDSMTIKPGSVINNKKLNNDLNSIYASGWFSGVKIKSQDSPLGVRLIVSVVPNPILKKVKINPKKTIIPNEFVDNVFTKYYGTTLNLNELQNRINLIKKWYTEKGYSLSRINGPERISSDGVVILNVEEGIVSDIEFRFIGSDGESIVDGKPRKGKTKDWVIKRELKTIPGSIFNRTILEADIKRLYATSLFDDVKVSLGPDIKNPGKVLIFLDLSEQRTGSLTGGLGYSNGSGIFAQIGLSETNALGRAWSTNINLNFGEYSTTYNFSLSDPWIKGDKYKTSFRTNVFLSRDYPQEFKSENKGKIYAVGDDTESNSADSLSSIVLEKTGGGFSFSRPLNGGDPFKDSKWRVLAGMNFKKVKMIDSDGNKKPYGDRTPTTGNINEIICIGYTATDGSCPAENTLVSVIGSASRNNLNNPINPTSGNKLTLGSEQFISMGNDSPTFNRLRATYAYFIPTKLINLTKGCKSSKVVNSDCPQTIGLEFKAGTIFGDLPPYEAFCMGGSSSVRGWSSCDLSVSKSFVEGTAEYRFPVWRMISGALFADFGSDLGSQDDVPGKPGKLLQKSGSGYSLGGGVGIKTPIGPLRLDVASKDLSGDWRYTLGVGWKF
;
A
#
# COMPACT_ATOMS: atom_id res chain seq x y z
N MET A 1 33.42 -39.79 20.15
CA MET A 1 32.75 -38.96 19.16
C MET A 1 31.28 -39.35 18.85
N ARG A 2 30.80 -40.55 19.21
CA ARG A 2 29.39 -40.96 18.93
C ARG A 2 28.34 -40.51 19.98
N ASN A 3 28.75 -40.10 21.18
CA ASN A 3 27.80 -39.72 22.27
C ASN A 3 27.43 -38.23 22.31
N ASN A 4 28.05 -37.38 21.53
CA ASN A 4 27.74 -35.95 21.49
C ASN A 4 26.75 -35.56 20.39
N LEU A 5 26.56 -36.41 19.37
CA LEU A 5 25.60 -36.11 18.28
C LEU A 5 24.13 -36.33 18.71
N SER A 6 23.87 -37.24 19.67
CA SER A 6 22.50 -37.52 20.14
C SER A 6 21.96 -36.44 21.10
N LYS A 7 22.84 -35.70 21.77
CA LYS A 7 22.45 -34.57 22.62
C LYS A 7 22.16 -33.30 21.81
N PHE A 8 22.84 -33.13 20.67
CA PHE A 8 22.61 -31.98 19.76
C PHE A 8 21.29 -32.11 19.00
N THR A 9 20.92 -33.31 18.57
CA THR A 9 19.64 -33.55 17.88
C THR A 9 18.42 -33.39 18.81
N LYS A 10 18.55 -33.72 20.09
CA LYS A 10 17.47 -33.52 21.09
C LYS A 10 17.30 -32.06 21.49
N ALA A 11 18.38 -31.28 21.50
CA ALA A 11 18.30 -29.82 21.74
C ALA A 11 17.68 -29.07 20.56
N PHE A 12 17.97 -29.49 19.32
CA PHE A 12 17.42 -28.85 18.12
C PHE A 12 15.92 -29.14 17.91
N THR A 13 15.45 -30.34 18.23
CA THR A 13 14.01 -30.68 18.20
C THR A 13 13.22 -30.00 19.30
N SER A 14 13.80 -29.79 20.48
CA SER A 14 13.14 -29.06 21.58
C SER A 14 13.03 -27.54 21.31
N MET A 15 14.03 -26.95 20.65
CA MET A 15 14.03 -25.51 20.35
C MET A 15 13.13 -25.15 19.13
N ALA A 16 12.98 -26.06 18.17
CA ALA A 16 12.04 -25.92 17.07
C ALA A 16 10.57 -26.02 17.53
N CYS A 17 10.28 -26.82 18.57
CA CYS A 17 8.94 -26.90 19.15
C CYS A 17 8.56 -25.66 19.98
N PHE A 18 9.50 -24.97 20.61
CA PHE A 18 9.18 -23.77 21.39
C PHE A 18 8.89 -22.53 20.54
N SER A 19 9.44 -22.45 19.33
CA SER A 19 9.14 -21.36 18.37
C SER A 19 7.77 -21.53 17.69
N PHE A 20 7.23 -22.75 17.65
CA PHE A 20 5.94 -23.02 17.02
C PHE A 20 4.73 -22.83 17.94
N ILE A 21 4.92 -22.82 19.27
CA ILE A 21 3.81 -22.72 20.24
C ILE A 21 3.38 -21.26 20.46
N PHE A 22 4.21 -20.27 20.16
CA PHE A 22 3.82 -18.85 20.28
C PHE A 22 3.13 -18.26 19.02
N ILE A 23 3.09 -18.99 17.90
CA ILE A 23 2.43 -18.55 16.65
C ILE A 23 1.03 -19.17 16.48
N SER A 24 0.65 -20.19 17.27
CA SER A 24 -0.60 -20.92 17.04
C SER A 24 -1.86 -20.31 17.66
N ASN A 25 -1.75 -19.30 18.52
CA ASN A 25 -2.94 -18.70 19.19
C ASN A 25 -3.53 -17.45 18.52
N ASN A 26 -2.92 -16.93 17.45
CA ASN A 26 -3.46 -15.77 16.71
C ASN A 26 -3.96 -16.07 15.29
N SER A 27 -3.86 -17.31 14.80
CA SER A 27 -4.29 -17.67 13.45
C SER A 27 -5.74 -18.15 13.34
N GLU A 28 -6.40 -18.51 14.43
CA GLU A 28 -7.81 -18.93 14.39
C GLU A 28 -8.81 -17.77 14.29
N LEU A 29 -8.44 -16.56 14.72
CA LEU A 29 -9.30 -15.38 14.53
C LEU A 29 -9.24 -14.79 13.13
N ALA A 30 -8.14 -14.94 12.42
CA ALA A 30 -8.00 -14.49 11.03
C ALA A 30 -8.68 -15.42 10.01
N ALA A 31 -8.86 -16.70 10.34
CA ALA A 31 -9.50 -17.67 9.45
C ALA A 31 -11.03 -17.60 9.44
N ARG A 32 -11.67 -16.99 10.43
CA ARG A 32 -13.14 -16.87 10.49
C ARG A 32 -13.71 -15.68 9.69
N TYR A 33 -12.88 -14.75 9.23
CA TYR A 33 -13.33 -13.57 8.45
C TYR A 33 -13.12 -13.66 6.95
N LEU A 34 -12.58 -14.76 6.44
CA LEU A 34 -12.29 -14.95 5.00
C LEU A 34 -13.10 -16.06 4.29
N LEU A 35 -14.14 -16.60 4.95
CA LEU A 35 -14.99 -17.62 4.34
C LEU A 35 -16.47 -17.25 4.47
N ASN A 36 -16.91 -16.18 3.78
CA ASN A 36 -18.31 -16.03 3.33
C ASN A 36 -18.36 -14.96 2.24
N LYS A 37 -18.01 -15.38 1.03
CA LYS A 37 -18.37 -14.72 -0.22
C LYS A 37 -19.13 -15.75 -1.05
N GLU A 38 -20.42 -15.91 -0.71
CA GLU A 38 -21.49 -16.31 -1.63
C GLU A 38 -22.78 -15.95 -0.92
N GLY A 39 -23.62 -15.17 -1.60
CA GLY A 39 -24.78 -14.55 -1.00
C GLY A 39 -25.93 -15.50 -0.74
N GLU A 40 -26.51 -15.38 0.42
CA GLU A 40 -27.97 -15.52 0.63
C GLU A 40 -28.33 -14.95 2.00
N PHE A 41 -29.31 -14.02 1.98
CA PHE A 41 -29.90 -13.45 3.18
C PHE A 41 -30.79 -14.48 3.88
N LYS A 42 -30.38 -15.01 5.05
CA LYS A 42 -31.30 -15.68 5.97
C LYS A 42 -31.75 -14.72 7.05
N LYS A 43 -33.07 -14.49 7.09
CA LYS A 43 -33.81 -13.73 8.12
C LYS A 43 -33.48 -14.25 9.53
N ILE A 44 -32.95 -13.39 10.36
CA ILE A 44 -32.91 -13.58 11.82
C ILE A 44 -34.13 -12.85 12.40
N LYS A 45 -35.06 -13.60 13.00
CA LYS A 45 -36.14 -13.07 13.83
C LYS A 45 -35.51 -12.57 15.14
N ILE A 46 -35.53 -11.27 15.37
CA ILE A 46 -35.32 -10.69 16.70
C ILE A 46 -36.65 -10.16 17.18
N ASN A 47 -37.19 -10.84 18.22
CA ASN A 47 -38.31 -10.35 19.01
C ASN A 47 -37.77 -9.30 19.96
N ASN A 48 -38.09 -8.03 19.76
CA ASN A 48 -38.13 -7.08 20.85
C ASN A 48 -39.14 -5.97 20.56
N LYS A 49 -40.10 -5.84 21.47
CA LYS A 49 -41.06 -4.76 21.54
C LYS A 49 -40.33 -3.46 21.88
N ASN A 50 -40.80 -2.38 21.27
CA ASN A 50 -40.39 -0.97 21.44
C ASN A 50 -39.12 -0.54 20.70
N THR A 51 -39.32 -0.16 19.43
CA THR A 51 -38.83 1.10 18.81
C THR A 51 -39.32 1.13 17.35
N ASN A 52 -40.55 1.56 17.17
CA ASN A 52 -40.99 2.13 15.91
C ASN A 52 -40.48 3.56 15.88
N GLN A 53 -39.47 3.86 15.07
CA GLN A 53 -39.32 5.13 14.37
C GLN A 53 -38.05 5.09 13.48
N TYR A 54 -38.25 5.50 12.22
CA TYR A 54 -37.25 5.84 11.21
C TYR A 54 -36.57 4.70 10.44
N LEU A 55 -37.29 4.14 9.48
CA LEU A 55 -36.68 3.62 8.26
C LEU A 55 -37.74 3.48 7.15
N ASN A 56 -37.48 4.13 6.02
CA ASN A 56 -38.14 4.04 4.72
C ASN A 56 -39.54 4.64 4.64
N ASP A 57 -39.58 5.92 4.41
CA ASP A 57 -40.81 6.66 4.26
C ASP A 57 -41.05 7.12 2.81
N PRO A 58 -42.04 6.55 2.09
CA PRO A 58 -42.63 7.20 0.92
C PRO A 58 -43.46 8.43 1.27
N ILE A 59 -43.42 8.87 2.52
CA ILE A 59 -44.28 9.89 3.14
C ILE A 59 -43.78 11.33 2.92
N SER A 60 -42.57 11.54 2.41
CA SER A 60 -42.16 12.91 2.09
C SER A 60 -43.01 13.56 0.98
N ALA A 61 -43.55 12.76 0.05
CA ALA A 61 -44.52 13.25 -0.94
C ALA A 61 -45.90 13.46 -0.34
N PHE A 62 -46.25 12.70 0.70
CA PHE A 62 -47.55 12.80 1.36
C PHE A 62 -47.65 13.98 2.34
N ASN A 63 -46.56 14.34 2.99
CA ASN A 63 -46.53 15.51 3.86
C ASN A 63 -46.50 16.85 3.09
N PHE A 64 -46.11 16.84 1.81
CA PHE A 64 -46.21 17.98 0.92
C PHE A 64 -47.67 18.34 0.61
N ALA A 65 -48.52 17.35 0.50
CA ALA A 65 -49.96 17.53 0.25
C ALA A 65 -50.75 18.00 1.50
N LYS A 66 -50.28 17.64 2.71
CA LYS A 66 -51.03 17.92 3.96
C LYS A 66 -50.86 19.35 4.47
N LYS A 67 -49.89 20.12 3.97
CA LYS A 67 -49.60 21.52 4.42
C LYS A 67 -50.21 22.61 3.53
N ASN A 68 -50.79 22.26 2.37
CA ASN A 68 -51.38 23.18 1.45
C ASN A 68 -52.86 22.77 1.18
N ASN A 69 -53.78 23.22 2.04
CA ASN A 69 -55.21 23.34 1.86
C ASN A 69 -55.80 22.57 0.67
N VAL A 70 -56.01 21.29 0.82
CA VAL A 70 -57.02 20.57 0.06
C VAL A 70 -58.37 20.91 0.68
N LEU A 71 -59.12 21.78 0.06
CA LEU A 71 -60.47 22.09 0.42
C LEU A 71 -61.41 21.00 -0.16
N ILE A 72 -61.86 20.14 0.73
CA ILE A 72 -63.22 20.05 1.22
C ILE A 72 -64.24 19.91 0.09
N VAL A 73 -64.64 18.72 -0.07
CA VAL A 73 -66.01 18.38 -0.52
C VAL A 73 -66.95 18.97 0.53
N ASP A 74 -67.79 19.91 0.13
CA ASP A 74 -68.92 20.38 0.93
C ASP A 74 -69.87 19.21 1.10
N ASN A 75 -69.80 18.51 2.23
CA ASN A 75 -70.69 17.43 2.59
C ASN A 75 -71.87 18.04 3.31
N GLY A 76 -72.96 18.30 2.56
CA GLY A 76 -74.29 18.15 3.13
C GLY A 76 -74.45 16.75 3.69
N GLU A 77 -74.62 16.62 5.00
CA GLU A 77 -74.88 15.35 5.70
C GLU A 77 -75.94 14.51 5.02
N ARG A 78 -75.55 13.34 4.48
CA ARG A 78 -76.41 12.11 4.40
C ARG A 78 -75.44 10.92 4.29
N ASP A 79 -75.28 10.19 5.36
CA ASP A 79 -74.81 8.80 5.35
C ASP A 79 -75.85 7.95 4.69
N SER A 80 -75.81 7.81 3.36
CA SER A 80 -76.37 6.73 2.58
C SER A 80 -75.34 6.34 1.52
N GLU A 81 -74.96 5.08 1.46
CA GLU A 81 -74.25 4.48 0.30
C GLU A 81 -75.13 4.54 -0.93
N GLU A 82 -75.39 5.75 -1.44
CA GLU A 82 -76.10 5.92 -2.72
C GLU A 82 -75.13 5.59 -3.85
N ASN A 83 -75.31 4.41 -4.42
CA ASN A 83 -74.65 4.01 -5.65
C ASN A 83 -75.26 4.82 -6.82
N VAL A 84 -74.46 5.73 -7.37
CA VAL A 84 -74.86 6.66 -8.42
C VAL A 84 -74.35 6.21 -9.77
N LEU A 85 -75.19 6.18 -10.80
CA LEU A 85 -74.83 5.84 -12.18
C LEU A 85 -74.20 7.06 -12.85
N ILE A 86 -73.01 6.90 -13.40
CA ILE A 86 -72.27 7.97 -14.15
C ILE A 86 -72.76 7.94 -15.61
N SER A 87 -73.32 9.04 -16.05
CA SER A 87 -73.75 9.21 -17.44
C SER A 87 -72.64 9.73 -18.35
N GLU A 88 -71.84 10.63 -17.84
CA GLU A 88 -70.81 11.33 -18.62
C GLU A 88 -69.66 11.80 -17.72
N ILE A 89 -68.43 11.88 -18.28
CA ILE A 89 -67.25 12.45 -17.63
C ILE A 89 -66.72 13.57 -18.54
N ILE A 90 -66.64 14.78 -18.00
CA ILE A 90 -66.06 15.96 -18.67
C ILE A 90 -64.80 16.34 -17.92
N ILE A 91 -63.67 16.48 -18.64
CA ILE A 91 -62.43 16.99 -18.10
C ILE A 91 -62.21 18.41 -18.62
N GLU A 92 -62.07 19.36 -17.72
CA GLU A 92 -61.90 20.77 -18.01
C GLU A 92 -60.67 21.37 -17.36
N GLY A 93 -60.20 22.54 -17.86
CA GLY A 93 -59.04 23.24 -17.31
C GLY A 93 -57.71 22.96 -18.03
N TRP A 94 -57.73 22.15 -19.10
CA TRP A 94 -56.62 21.82 -19.96
C TRP A 94 -56.59 22.65 -21.27
N GLU A 95 -57.67 23.33 -21.64
CA GLU A 95 -57.93 23.89 -22.97
C GLU A 95 -56.89 24.94 -23.38
N ASN A 96 -56.39 25.75 -22.42
CA ASN A 96 -55.38 26.78 -22.66
C ASN A 96 -53.94 26.28 -22.56
N HIS A 97 -53.73 24.96 -22.36
CA HIS A 97 -52.40 24.39 -22.24
C HIS A 97 -51.89 23.87 -23.61
N PRO A 98 -50.66 24.13 -24.04
CA PRO A 98 -50.13 23.70 -25.34
C PRO A 98 -50.23 22.16 -25.59
N GLU A 99 -50.11 21.35 -24.55
CA GLU A 99 -50.27 19.88 -24.61
C GLU A 99 -51.63 19.42 -24.08
N GLY A 100 -52.68 20.29 -24.14
CA GLY A 100 -53.97 20.06 -23.50
C GLY A 100 -54.60 18.70 -23.80
N ARG A 101 -54.71 18.30 -25.07
CA ARG A 101 -55.25 17.00 -25.47
C ARG A 101 -54.57 15.79 -24.81
N LYS A 102 -53.24 15.87 -24.64
CA LYS A 102 -52.47 14.83 -23.95
C LYS A 102 -52.83 14.78 -22.45
N LEU A 103 -53.03 15.93 -21.86
CA LEU A 103 -53.38 16.08 -20.44
C LEU A 103 -54.84 15.62 -20.18
N GLU A 104 -55.78 15.92 -21.07
CA GLU A 104 -57.10 15.40 -21.02
C GLU A 104 -57.10 13.86 -20.98
N LEU A 105 -56.38 13.24 -21.95
CA LEU A 105 -56.25 11.79 -22.02
C LEU A 105 -55.55 11.24 -20.75
N ALA A 106 -54.49 11.87 -20.27
CA ALA A 106 -53.78 11.44 -19.07
C ALA A 106 -54.66 11.48 -17.82
N ALA A 107 -55.54 12.48 -17.69
CA ALA A 107 -56.53 12.54 -16.62
C ALA A 107 -57.54 11.41 -16.74
N TYR A 108 -58.12 11.24 -17.94
CA TYR A 108 -59.13 10.22 -18.21
C TYR A 108 -58.58 8.79 -18.02
N ASP A 109 -57.37 8.51 -18.50
CA ASP A 109 -56.71 7.19 -18.38
C ASP A 109 -56.36 6.85 -16.94
N SER A 110 -56.12 7.85 -16.10
CA SER A 110 -55.81 7.69 -14.67
C SER A 110 -57.07 7.35 -13.85
N MET A 111 -58.27 7.50 -14.42
CA MET A 111 -59.54 7.17 -13.75
C MET A 111 -59.94 5.74 -13.96
N THR A 112 -60.45 5.11 -12.88
CA THR A 112 -61.10 3.78 -12.95
C THR A 112 -62.57 3.89 -13.27
N ILE A 113 -63.17 5.03 -12.94
CA ILE A 113 -64.57 5.34 -13.22
C ILE A 113 -64.74 5.65 -14.72
N LYS A 114 -65.69 5.01 -15.37
CA LYS A 114 -66.02 5.23 -16.76
C LYS A 114 -67.56 5.47 -16.90
N PRO A 115 -68.03 6.12 -17.97
CA PRO A 115 -69.46 6.25 -18.22
C PRO A 115 -70.18 4.86 -18.18
N GLY A 116 -71.34 4.79 -17.54
CA GLY A 116 -72.07 3.54 -17.28
C GLY A 116 -71.69 2.80 -16.00
N SER A 117 -70.63 3.25 -15.26
CA SER A 117 -70.29 2.65 -13.97
C SER A 117 -71.12 3.23 -12.82
N VAL A 118 -71.31 2.39 -11.81
CA VAL A 118 -71.92 2.78 -10.53
C VAL A 118 -70.89 3.06 -9.51
N ILE A 119 -70.90 4.23 -8.89
CA ILE A 119 -69.89 4.71 -8.00
C ILE A 119 -70.39 5.07 -6.62
N ASN A 120 -69.46 5.09 -5.68
CA ASN A 120 -69.58 5.67 -4.33
C ASN A 120 -68.47 6.68 -4.07
N ASN A 121 -68.61 7.44 -3.01
CA ASN A 121 -67.63 8.48 -2.62
C ASN A 121 -66.18 7.95 -2.48
N LYS A 122 -65.99 6.70 -2.10
CA LYS A 122 -64.68 6.07 -1.96
C LYS A 122 -63.99 5.86 -3.33
N LYS A 123 -64.73 5.41 -4.35
CA LYS A 123 -64.19 5.28 -5.72
C LYS A 123 -63.82 6.64 -6.31
N LEU A 124 -64.67 7.65 -6.07
CA LEU A 124 -64.45 9.02 -6.53
C LEU A 124 -63.14 9.61 -5.94
N ASN A 125 -62.95 9.46 -4.62
CA ASN A 125 -61.74 9.88 -3.95
C ASN A 125 -60.50 9.11 -4.43
N ASN A 126 -60.64 7.81 -4.75
CA ASN A 126 -59.55 7.03 -5.31
C ASN A 126 -59.13 7.54 -6.70
N ASP A 127 -60.09 7.86 -7.57
CA ASP A 127 -59.83 8.40 -8.90
C ASP A 127 -59.20 9.82 -8.82
N LEU A 128 -59.69 10.68 -7.93
CA LEU A 128 -59.08 11.97 -7.67
C LEU A 128 -57.61 11.82 -7.29
N ASN A 129 -57.31 10.91 -6.36
CA ASN A 129 -55.94 10.60 -5.96
C ASN A 129 -55.13 10.00 -7.11
N SER A 130 -55.71 9.17 -7.96
CA SER A 130 -55.03 8.54 -9.12
C SER A 130 -54.65 9.59 -10.17
N ILE A 131 -55.60 10.52 -10.48
CA ILE A 131 -55.30 11.64 -11.40
C ILE A 131 -54.17 12.50 -10.86
N TYR A 132 -54.19 12.84 -9.55
CA TYR A 132 -53.14 13.61 -8.91
C TYR A 132 -51.80 12.85 -8.90
N ALA A 133 -51.84 11.55 -8.56
CA ALA A 133 -50.65 10.67 -8.54
C ALA A 133 -50.06 10.43 -9.93
N SER A 134 -50.79 10.71 -11.02
CA SER A 134 -50.24 10.67 -12.39
C SER A 134 -49.09 11.63 -12.61
N GLY A 135 -48.96 12.67 -11.74
CA GLY A 135 -47.89 13.64 -11.73
C GLY A 135 -47.99 14.78 -12.76
N TRP A 136 -49.05 14.84 -13.56
CA TRP A 136 -49.26 15.87 -14.59
C TRP A 136 -49.91 17.16 -14.07
N PHE A 137 -50.59 17.08 -12.91
CA PHE A 137 -51.47 18.13 -12.42
C PHE A 137 -50.99 18.69 -11.06
N SER A 138 -51.07 19.99 -10.91
CA SER A 138 -50.85 20.72 -9.64
C SER A 138 -52.09 20.80 -8.79
N GLY A 139 -53.26 20.58 -9.38
CA GLY A 139 -54.56 20.55 -8.72
C GLY A 139 -55.59 19.72 -9.51
N VAL A 140 -56.45 19.04 -8.77
CA VAL A 140 -57.55 18.23 -9.32
C VAL A 140 -58.76 18.44 -8.43
N LYS A 141 -59.92 18.69 -9.02
CA LYS A 141 -61.22 18.75 -8.33
C LYS A 141 -62.24 17.96 -9.13
N ILE A 142 -63.08 17.21 -8.46
CA ILE A 142 -64.18 16.48 -9.09
C ILE A 142 -65.48 17.04 -8.52
N LYS A 143 -66.42 17.43 -9.40
CA LYS A 143 -67.78 17.86 -9.05
C LYS A 143 -68.76 16.93 -9.73
N SER A 144 -69.87 16.65 -9.06
CA SER A 144 -71.03 15.96 -9.62
C SER A 144 -72.08 16.96 -10.02
N GLN A 145 -72.70 16.70 -11.16
CA GLN A 145 -73.84 17.45 -11.64
C GLN A 145 -74.95 16.51 -12.11
N ASP A 146 -76.21 16.70 -11.68
CA ASP A 146 -77.29 15.87 -12.09
C ASP A 146 -77.55 16.02 -13.59
N SER A 147 -77.88 14.92 -14.23
CA SER A 147 -78.21 14.77 -15.66
C SER A 147 -79.39 13.84 -15.84
N PRO A 148 -80.19 13.99 -16.91
CA PRO A 148 -81.39 13.15 -17.13
C PRO A 148 -81.13 11.63 -17.18
N LEU A 149 -79.87 11.23 -17.46
CA LEU A 149 -79.43 9.82 -17.60
C LEU A 149 -78.56 9.33 -16.46
N GLY A 150 -78.49 10.07 -15.38
CA GLY A 150 -77.54 9.79 -14.24
C GLY A 150 -76.81 11.01 -13.81
N VAL A 151 -75.57 10.83 -13.26
CA VAL A 151 -74.74 11.95 -12.83
C VAL A 151 -73.62 12.18 -13.84
N ARG A 152 -73.40 13.45 -14.19
CA ARG A 152 -72.25 13.92 -14.94
C ARG A 152 -71.15 14.24 -13.96
N LEU A 153 -69.93 13.71 -14.18
CA LEU A 153 -68.73 14.09 -13.43
C LEU A 153 -67.92 15.18 -14.19
N ILE A 154 -67.70 16.31 -13.53
CA ILE A 154 -66.88 17.41 -14.05
C ILE A 154 -65.55 17.34 -13.29
N VAL A 155 -64.47 16.94 -13.98
CA VAL A 155 -63.13 16.82 -13.46
C VAL A 155 -62.32 18.04 -13.88
N SER A 156 -62.19 19.02 -12.98
CA SER A 156 -61.41 20.24 -13.23
C SER A 156 -59.97 20.02 -12.86
N VAL A 157 -59.06 20.05 -13.82
CA VAL A 157 -57.60 19.86 -13.64
C VAL A 157 -56.84 21.16 -13.80
N VAL A 158 -55.76 21.30 -13.04
CA VAL A 158 -54.77 22.38 -13.19
C VAL A 158 -53.45 21.76 -13.63
N PRO A 159 -53.08 21.84 -14.91
CA PRO A 159 -51.86 21.31 -15.44
C PRO A 159 -50.61 21.93 -14.78
N ASN A 160 -49.55 21.13 -14.65
CA ASN A 160 -48.24 21.65 -14.33
C ASN A 160 -47.70 22.51 -15.48
N PRO A 161 -46.83 23.49 -15.21
CA PRO A 161 -46.25 24.35 -16.26
C PRO A 161 -45.31 23.54 -17.19
N ILE A 162 -45.04 24.11 -18.37
CA ILE A 162 -44.05 23.59 -19.29
C ILE A 162 -42.64 23.77 -18.67
N LEU A 163 -41.87 22.71 -18.61
CA LEU A 163 -40.50 22.73 -18.09
C LEU A 163 -39.58 23.51 -19.03
N LYS A 164 -39.10 24.67 -18.61
CA LYS A 164 -38.14 25.49 -19.40
C LYS A 164 -36.71 25.25 -19.00
N LYS A 165 -36.43 25.13 -17.71
CA LYS A 165 -35.06 24.96 -17.20
C LYS A 165 -35.06 24.32 -15.80
N VAL A 166 -34.03 23.48 -15.55
CA VAL A 166 -33.70 23.03 -14.21
C VAL A 166 -32.42 23.73 -13.74
N LYS A 167 -32.44 24.29 -12.54
CA LYS A 167 -31.31 24.94 -11.90
C LYS A 167 -30.93 24.24 -10.62
N ILE A 168 -29.64 24.21 -10.32
CA ILE A 168 -29.13 23.70 -9.04
C ILE A 168 -28.84 24.89 -8.10
N ASN A 169 -29.18 24.70 -6.85
CA ASN A 169 -28.85 25.60 -5.76
C ASN A 169 -28.09 24.80 -4.65
N PRO A 170 -26.89 25.24 -4.21
CA PRO A 170 -26.12 26.41 -4.65
C PRO A 170 -25.55 26.27 -6.07
N LYS A 171 -25.24 27.39 -6.72
CA LYS A 171 -24.68 27.43 -8.09
C LYS A 171 -23.35 26.68 -8.24
N LYS A 172 -22.63 26.49 -7.14
CA LYS A 172 -21.32 25.88 -7.10
C LYS A 172 -21.42 24.51 -6.43
N THR A 173 -21.50 23.46 -7.23
CA THR A 173 -21.58 22.06 -6.82
C THR A 173 -20.54 21.24 -7.59
N ILE A 174 -20.23 20.04 -7.12
CA ILE A 174 -19.32 19.10 -7.81
C ILE A 174 -19.94 18.58 -9.10
N ILE A 175 -21.27 18.42 -9.13
CA ILE A 175 -21.95 17.90 -10.32
C ILE A 175 -21.85 18.91 -11.47
N PRO A 176 -21.39 18.51 -12.67
CA PRO A 176 -21.35 19.40 -13.82
C PRO A 176 -22.77 19.82 -14.25
N ASN A 177 -22.97 21.11 -14.50
CA ASN A 177 -24.23 21.63 -15.00
C ASN A 177 -24.64 20.95 -16.32
N GLU A 178 -23.69 20.66 -17.19
CA GLU A 178 -23.91 19.96 -18.45
C GLU A 178 -24.53 18.57 -18.24
N PHE A 179 -24.08 17.83 -17.19
CA PHE A 179 -24.68 16.53 -16.87
C PHE A 179 -26.15 16.69 -16.46
N VAL A 180 -26.46 17.72 -15.65
CA VAL A 180 -27.83 17.99 -15.21
C VAL A 180 -28.70 18.37 -16.40
N ASP A 181 -28.23 19.27 -17.26
CA ASP A 181 -28.94 19.67 -18.49
C ASP A 181 -29.20 18.44 -19.39
N ASN A 182 -28.21 17.56 -19.57
CA ASN A 182 -28.38 16.33 -20.36
C ASN A 182 -29.44 15.39 -19.79
N VAL A 183 -29.56 15.28 -18.46
CA VAL A 183 -30.59 14.45 -17.79
C VAL A 183 -31.99 14.96 -18.11
N PHE A 184 -32.18 16.27 -18.31
CA PHE A 184 -33.49 16.92 -18.54
C PHE A 184 -33.74 17.33 -20.00
N THR A 185 -32.78 17.23 -20.91
CA THR A 185 -32.87 17.72 -22.31
C THR A 185 -34.14 17.29 -23.01
N LYS A 186 -34.57 16.03 -22.85
CA LYS A 186 -35.78 15.47 -23.50
C LYS A 186 -37.10 16.00 -22.93
N TYR A 187 -37.06 16.65 -21.78
CA TYR A 187 -38.25 17.12 -21.06
C TYR A 187 -38.40 18.64 -21.13
N TYR A 188 -37.40 19.37 -21.62
CA TYR A 188 -37.53 20.80 -21.87
C TYR A 188 -38.52 21.05 -22.99
N GLY A 189 -39.45 22.00 -22.77
CA GLY A 189 -40.49 22.33 -23.68
C GLY A 189 -41.77 21.43 -23.58
N THR A 190 -41.77 20.45 -22.68
CA THR A 190 -42.93 19.60 -22.42
C THR A 190 -43.54 19.93 -21.05
N THR A 191 -44.80 19.52 -20.82
CA THR A 191 -45.46 19.64 -19.51
C THR A 191 -44.68 18.90 -18.44
N LEU A 192 -44.43 19.54 -17.31
CA LEU A 192 -43.69 18.94 -16.20
C LEU A 192 -44.52 17.78 -15.58
N ASN A 193 -43.95 16.58 -15.64
CA ASN A 193 -44.47 15.44 -14.89
C ASN A 193 -43.67 15.22 -13.63
N LEU A 194 -44.29 15.22 -12.44
CA LEU A 194 -43.61 15.09 -11.15
C LEU A 194 -42.95 13.73 -10.95
N ASN A 195 -43.53 12.66 -11.50
CA ASN A 195 -42.96 11.31 -11.41
C ASN A 195 -41.65 11.22 -12.24
N GLU A 196 -41.66 11.82 -13.45
CA GLU A 196 -40.46 11.90 -14.28
C GLU A 196 -39.40 12.82 -13.67
N LEU A 197 -39.80 13.94 -13.05
CA LEU A 197 -38.88 14.78 -12.28
C LEU A 197 -38.18 13.98 -11.18
N GLN A 198 -38.96 13.19 -10.42
CA GLN A 198 -38.41 12.34 -9.38
C GLN A 198 -37.45 11.28 -9.94
N ASN A 199 -37.82 10.64 -11.07
CA ASN A 199 -36.96 9.68 -11.76
C ASN A 199 -35.60 10.33 -12.18
N ARG A 200 -35.65 11.57 -12.70
CA ARG A 200 -34.44 12.32 -13.11
C ARG A 200 -33.60 12.73 -11.89
N ILE A 201 -34.24 13.16 -10.80
CA ILE A 201 -33.54 13.41 -9.51
C ILE A 201 -32.83 12.15 -9.03
N ASN A 202 -33.43 10.98 -9.14
CA ASN A 202 -32.81 9.72 -8.77
C ASN A 202 -31.57 9.39 -9.63
N LEU A 203 -31.55 9.77 -10.92
CA LEU A 203 -30.35 9.64 -11.76
C LEU A 203 -29.21 10.54 -11.26
N ILE A 204 -29.53 11.76 -10.83
CA ILE A 204 -28.55 12.67 -10.25
C ILE A 204 -28.02 12.11 -8.92
N LYS A 205 -28.91 11.59 -8.04
CA LYS A 205 -28.50 10.91 -6.79
C LYS A 205 -27.57 9.72 -7.08
N LYS A 206 -27.88 8.94 -8.11
CA LYS A 206 -27.07 7.80 -8.53
C LYS A 206 -25.66 8.25 -8.95
N TRP A 207 -25.55 9.33 -9.74
CA TRP A 207 -24.26 9.91 -10.13
C TRP A 207 -23.40 10.27 -8.91
N TYR A 208 -23.98 10.97 -7.89
CA TYR A 208 -23.28 11.29 -6.66
C TYR A 208 -22.78 10.02 -5.93
N THR A 209 -23.64 9.02 -5.81
CA THR A 209 -23.31 7.76 -5.14
C THR A 209 -22.20 6.99 -5.86
N GLU A 210 -22.28 6.89 -7.19
CA GLU A 210 -21.25 6.21 -8.01
C GLU A 210 -19.89 6.91 -7.96
N LYS A 211 -19.88 8.22 -7.77
CA LYS A 211 -18.65 9.00 -7.56
C LYS A 211 -18.16 9.02 -6.10
N GLY A 212 -18.86 8.30 -5.20
CA GLY A 212 -18.49 8.19 -3.79
C GLY A 212 -19.07 9.26 -2.86
N TYR A 213 -19.86 10.20 -3.35
CA TYR A 213 -20.46 11.28 -2.56
C TYR A 213 -21.78 10.82 -1.91
N SER A 214 -21.70 9.81 -1.04
CA SER A 214 -22.86 9.10 -0.48
C SER A 214 -23.71 9.91 0.51
N LEU A 215 -23.22 11.05 0.98
CA LEU A 215 -23.97 11.94 1.89
C LEU A 215 -24.69 13.08 1.17
N SER A 216 -24.56 13.15 -0.15
CA SER A 216 -25.24 14.18 -0.93
C SER A 216 -26.76 13.98 -0.93
N ARG A 217 -27.50 15.01 -0.62
CA ARG A 217 -28.95 15.07 -0.62
C ARG A 217 -29.42 16.01 -1.70
N ILE A 218 -30.45 15.59 -2.44
CA ILE A 218 -31.09 16.41 -3.46
C ILE A 218 -32.56 16.50 -3.09
N ASN A 219 -32.97 17.71 -2.77
CA ASN A 219 -34.34 18.02 -2.46
C ASN A 219 -34.98 18.68 -3.69
N GLY A 220 -36.17 18.21 -4.05
CA GLY A 220 -36.98 18.82 -5.10
C GLY A 220 -37.42 20.24 -4.70
N PRO A 221 -37.99 21.02 -5.62
CA PRO A 221 -38.46 22.36 -5.34
C PRO A 221 -39.62 22.32 -4.33
N GLU A 222 -39.62 23.24 -3.38
CA GLU A 222 -40.75 23.44 -2.45
C GLU A 222 -42.00 23.90 -3.21
N ARG A 223 -41.81 24.66 -4.27
CA ARG A 223 -42.86 25.12 -5.19
C ARG A 223 -42.34 25.11 -6.61
N ILE A 224 -43.24 24.74 -7.54
CA ILE A 224 -42.95 24.86 -8.97
C ILE A 224 -43.34 26.28 -9.40
N SER A 225 -42.42 27.00 -9.98
CA SER A 225 -42.69 28.31 -10.51
C SER A 225 -43.55 28.24 -11.75
N SER A 226 -44.53 29.16 -11.87
CA SER A 226 -45.44 29.27 -13.04
C SER A 226 -44.68 29.52 -14.35
N ASP A 227 -43.44 30.02 -14.27
CA ASP A 227 -42.55 30.24 -15.42
C ASP A 227 -41.84 28.98 -15.93
N GLY A 228 -42.07 27.82 -15.30
CA GLY A 228 -41.52 26.56 -15.71
C GLY A 228 -40.04 26.32 -15.33
N VAL A 229 -39.50 27.11 -14.37
CA VAL A 229 -38.15 26.90 -13.83
C VAL A 229 -38.21 26.06 -12.56
N VAL A 230 -37.49 24.91 -12.56
CA VAL A 230 -37.38 24.02 -11.41
C VAL A 230 -36.03 24.27 -10.73
N ILE A 231 -36.02 24.52 -9.41
CA ILE A 231 -34.81 24.70 -8.62
C ILE A 231 -34.63 23.45 -7.73
N LEU A 232 -33.53 22.73 -7.93
CA LEU A 232 -33.14 21.59 -7.10
C LEU A 232 -32.13 22.07 -6.05
N ASN A 233 -32.44 21.84 -4.77
CA ASN A 233 -31.54 22.14 -3.68
C ASN A 233 -30.64 20.95 -3.43
N VAL A 234 -29.31 21.14 -3.58
CA VAL A 234 -28.29 20.12 -3.42
C VAL A 234 -27.45 20.41 -2.19
N GLU A 235 -27.44 19.47 -1.26
CA GLU A 235 -26.60 19.47 -0.07
C GLU A 235 -25.54 18.38 -0.25
N GLU A 236 -24.27 18.74 -0.46
CA GLU A 236 -23.22 17.78 -0.82
C GLU A 236 -22.57 17.09 0.38
N GLY A 237 -22.95 17.43 1.61
CA GLY A 237 -22.41 16.81 2.82
C GLY A 237 -20.95 17.23 3.08
N ILE A 238 -20.75 18.41 3.64
CA ILE A 238 -19.41 18.95 3.95
C ILE A 238 -18.88 18.34 5.25
N VAL A 239 -17.62 17.92 5.26
CA VAL A 239 -16.92 17.47 6.46
C VAL A 239 -16.68 18.68 7.36
N SER A 240 -17.22 18.66 8.57
CA SER A 240 -17.01 19.71 9.57
C SER A 240 -15.64 19.57 10.22
N ASP A 241 -15.38 18.40 10.81
CA ASP A 241 -14.09 18.07 11.43
C ASP A 241 -13.88 16.55 11.44
N ILE A 242 -12.65 16.14 11.79
CA ILE A 242 -12.27 14.74 11.97
C ILE A 242 -11.73 14.59 13.38
N GLU A 243 -12.46 13.87 14.22
CA GLU A 243 -12.10 13.60 15.61
C GLU A 243 -11.46 12.22 15.76
N PHE A 244 -10.30 12.18 16.44
CA PHE A 244 -9.59 10.94 16.74
C PHE A 244 -9.94 10.47 18.16
N ARG A 245 -10.46 9.24 18.26
CA ARG A 245 -10.75 8.59 19.54
C ARG A 245 -9.88 7.36 19.67
N PHE A 246 -9.03 7.33 20.68
CA PHE A 246 -8.17 6.17 20.94
C PHE A 246 -8.91 5.16 21.79
N ILE A 247 -8.98 3.92 21.28
CA ILE A 247 -9.67 2.80 21.92
C ILE A 247 -8.63 1.88 22.56
N GLY A 248 -8.83 1.53 23.81
CA GLY A 248 -7.99 0.56 24.49
C GLY A 248 -8.34 -0.88 24.16
N SER A 249 -7.56 -1.82 24.68
CA SER A 249 -7.85 -3.26 24.59
C SER A 249 -9.14 -3.68 25.28
N ASP A 250 -9.65 -2.84 26.18
CA ASP A 250 -10.94 -2.93 26.87
C ASP A 250 -12.13 -2.47 26.00
N GLY A 251 -11.87 -1.89 24.85
CA GLY A 251 -12.87 -1.32 23.94
C GLY A 251 -13.34 0.08 24.33
N GLU A 252 -12.78 0.69 25.37
CA GLU A 252 -13.20 1.99 25.88
C GLU A 252 -12.32 3.14 25.36
N SER A 253 -12.97 4.26 25.02
CA SER A 253 -12.31 5.51 24.59
C SER A 253 -12.15 6.52 25.74
N ILE A 254 -12.72 6.25 26.90
CA ILE A 254 -12.72 7.13 28.07
C ILE A 254 -12.07 6.38 29.25
N VAL A 255 -11.13 7.04 29.94
CA VAL A 255 -10.47 6.53 31.14
C VAL A 255 -10.59 7.63 32.22
N ASP A 256 -11.11 7.30 33.38
CA ASP A 256 -11.32 8.24 34.52
C ASP A 256 -12.07 9.52 34.09
N GLY A 257 -13.10 9.37 33.25
CA GLY A 257 -13.90 10.48 32.77
C GLY A 257 -13.21 11.40 31.73
N LYS A 258 -12.02 11.03 31.25
CA LYS A 258 -11.26 11.79 30.25
C LYS A 258 -11.04 10.96 28.99
N PRO A 259 -11.01 11.59 27.79
CA PRO A 259 -10.67 10.88 26.55
C PRO A 259 -9.28 10.22 26.67
N ARG A 260 -9.19 8.95 26.26
CA ARG A 260 -7.93 8.21 26.21
C ARG A 260 -6.95 8.89 25.28
N LYS A 261 -5.73 9.13 25.76
CA LYS A 261 -4.65 9.71 24.97
C LYS A 261 -3.89 8.58 24.23
N GLY A 262 -3.75 8.71 22.91
CA GLY A 262 -2.90 7.84 22.12
C GLY A 262 -1.41 8.18 22.25
N LYS A 263 -0.57 7.20 21.93
CA LYS A 263 0.88 7.39 21.76
C LYS A 263 1.17 8.18 20.49
N THR A 264 0.46 7.85 19.40
CA THR A 264 0.61 8.48 18.09
C THR A 264 0.11 9.91 18.09
N LYS A 265 0.91 10.81 17.56
CA LYS A 265 0.55 12.24 17.45
C LYS A 265 -0.48 12.48 16.36
N ASP A 266 -1.47 13.34 16.61
CA ASP A 266 -2.56 13.65 15.67
C ASP A 266 -2.06 14.08 14.28
N TRP A 267 -0.97 14.83 14.20
CA TRP A 267 -0.42 15.26 12.92
C TRP A 267 0.11 14.09 12.07
N VAL A 268 0.52 12.97 12.70
CA VAL A 268 0.93 11.73 12.01
C VAL A 268 -0.28 11.09 11.36
N ILE A 269 -1.42 11.08 12.06
CA ILE A 269 -2.68 10.57 11.54
C ILE A 269 -3.17 11.49 10.41
N LYS A 270 -3.23 12.80 10.68
CA LYS A 270 -3.72 13.81 9.72
C LYS A 270 -2.97 13.82 8.40
N ARG A 271 -1.64 13.58 8.41
CA ARG A 271 -0.85 13.56 7.16
C ARG A 271 -1.20 12.38 6.23
N GLU A 272 -1.74 11.31 6.77
CA GLU A 272 -2.17 10.13 5.98
C GLU A 272 -3.59 10.26 5.44
N LEU A 273 -4.35 11.31 5.83
CA LEU A 273 -5.70 11.56 5.38
C LEU A 273 -5.71 12.54 4.21
N LYS A 274 -6.38 12.15 3.12
CA LYS A 274 -6.75 13.04 2.00
C LYS A 274 -8.06 13.75 2.29
N THR A 275 -8.93 13.16 3.11
CA THR A 275 -10.12 13.79 3.65
C THR A 275 -9.72 14.87 4.64
N ILE A 276 -10.14 16.10 4.42
CA ILE A 276 -9.82 17.25 5.29
C ILE A 276 -11.10 18.01 5.67
N PRO A 277 -11.14 18.68 6.84
CA PRO A 277 -12.23 19.58 7.20
C PRO A 277 -12.49 20.61 6.11
N GLY A 278 -13.77 20.90 5.83
CA GLY A 278 -14.21 21.79 4.76
C GLY A 278 -14.33 21.13 3.38
N SER A 279 -13.82 19.93 3.17
CA SER A 279 -14.02 19.18 1.94
C SER A 279 -15.40 18.53 1.88
N ILE A 280 -15.86 18.21 0.68
CA ILE A 280 -17.07 17.43 0.50
C ILE A 280 -16.76 15.97 0.83
N PHE A 281 -17.62 15.35 1.63
CA PHE A 281 -17.46 13.95 2.03
C PHE A 281 -17.44 13.01 0.82
N ASN A 282 -16.41 12.21 0.72
CA ASN A 282 -16.30 11.18 -0.29
C ASN A 282 -15.90 9.84 0.34
N ARG A 283 -16.78 8.86 0.27
CA ARG A 283 -16.61 7.54 0.87
C ARG A 283 -15.39 6.81 0.31
N THR A 284 -15.16 6.86 -1.00
CA THR A 284 -14.03 6.17 -1.64
C THR A 284 -12.69 6.75 -1.18
N ILE A 285 -12.61 8.08 -1.01
CA ILE A 285 -11.41 8.74 -0.48
C ILE A 285 -11.19 8.33 0.97
N LEU A 286 -12.24 8.33 1.80
CA LEU A 286 -12.14 7.96 3.20
C LEU A 286 -11.73 6.48 3.37
N GLU A 287 -12.27 5.56 2.55
CA GLU A 287 -11.85 4.15 2.54
C GLU A 287 -10.36 4.00 2.16
N ALA A 288 -9.87 4.82 1.23
CA ALA A 288 -8.45 4.86 0.90
C ALA A 288 -7.60 5.45 2.03
N ASP A 289 -8.11 6.45 2.77
CA ASP A 289 -7.48 7.02 3.97
C ASP A 289 -7.31 5.95 5.06
N ILE A 290 -8.36 5.17 5.33
CA ILE A 290 -8.32 4.07 6.29
C ILE A 290 -7.27 3.02 5.89
N LYS A 291 -7.24 2.63 4.60
CA LYS A 291 -6.22 1.70 4.09
C LYS A 291 -4.80 2.23 4.27
N ARG A 292 -4.58 3.55 4.11
CA ARG A 292 -3.28 4.17 4.37
C ARG A 292 -2.90 4.14 5.85
N LEU A 293 -3.86 4.39 6.75
CA LEU A 293 -3.63 4.28 8.20
C LEU A 293 -3.23 2.85 8.59
N TYR A 294 -3.93 1.82 8.08
CA TYR A 294 -3.51 0.42 8.27
C TYR A 294 -2.11 0.14 7.71
N ALA A 295 -1.79 0.68 6.53
CA ALA A 295 -0.48 0.48 5.90
C ALA A 295 0.69 1.10 6.69
N THR A 296 0.42 2.03 7.64
CA THR A 296 1.44 2.54 8.57
C THR A 296 1.89 1.51 9.59
N SER A 297 1.10 0.44 9.82
CA SER A 297 1.29 -0.54 10.89
C SER A 297 1.36 0.08 12.30
N LEU A 298 0.69 1.22 12.50
CA LEU A 298 0.57 1.88 13.82
C LEU A 298 -0.72 1.48 14.53
N PHE A 299 -1.70 0.94 13.80
CA PHE A 299 -3.03 0.63 14.30
C PHE A 299 -3.42 -0.80 13.97
N ASP A 300 -3.94 -1.51 14.96
CA ASP A 300 -4.55 -2.85 14.81
C ASP A 300 -5.96 -2.75 14.23
N ASP A 301 -6.69 -1.68 14.61
CA ASP A 301 -8.04 -1.43 14.11
C ASP A 301 -8.31 0.07 13.91
N VAL A 302 -9.07 0.39 12.85
CA VAL A 302 -9.51 1.74 12.51
C VAL A 302 -10.98 1.68 12.13
N LYS A 303 -11.86 2.11 13.03
CA LYS A 303 -13.30 2.20 12.77
C LYS A 303 -13.70 3.63 12.46
N VAL A 304 -14.70 3.77 11.60
CA VAL A 304 -15.25 5.06 11.22
C VAL A 304 -16.71 5.12 11.62
N SER A 305 -17.09 6.21 12.28
CA SER A 305 -18.48 6.57 12.48
C SER A 305 -18.72 8.02 12.04
N LEU A 306 -19.93 8.29 11.59
CA LEU A 306 -20.35 9.60 11.11
C LEU A 306 -21.42 10.13 12.05
N GLY A 307 -21.32 11.40 12.43
CA GLY A 307 -22.30 12.10 13.24
C GLY A 307 -22.64 13.48 12.68
N PRO A 308 -23.83 14.01 13.02
CA PRO A 308 -24.18 15.37 12.67
C PRO A 308 -23.33 16.37 13.49
N ASP A 309 -22.93 17.46 12.88
CA ASP A 309 -22.34 18.56 13.62
C ASP A 309 -23.47 19.42 14.21
N ILE A 310 -23.61 19.37 15.53
CA ILE A 310 -24.65 20.14 16.26
C ILE A 310 -24.48 21.64 16.08
N LYS A 311 -23.23 22.12 15.94
CA LYS A 311 -22.91 23.55 15.77
C LYS A 311 -23.13 24.05 14.35
N ASN A 312 -23.04 23.14 13.36
CA ASN A 312 -23.15 23.48 11.95
C ASN A 312 -24.13 22.50 11.26
N PRO A 313 -25.42 22.76 11.30
CA PRO A 313 -26.42 21.92 10.65
C PRO A 313 -26.10 21.71 9.15
N GLY A 314 -26.22 20.47 8.65
CA GLY A 314 -25.90 20.11 7.27
C GLY A 314 -24.45 19.71 7.04
N LYS A 315 -23.56 19.83 8.07
CA LYS A 315 -22.21 19.27 8.01
C LYS A 315 -22.10 17.96 8.79
N VAL A 316 -21.07 17.18 8.47
CA VAL A 316 -20.81 15.86 9.09
C VAL A 316 -19.51 15.88 9.87
N LEU A 317 -19.53 15.35 11.09
CA LEU A 317 -18.35 14.99 11.88
C LEU A 317 -17.95 13.56 11.55
N ILE A 318 -16.65 13.36 11.32
CA ILE A 318 -16.07 12.04 11.13
C ILE A 318 -15.35 11.66 12.42
N PHE A 319 -15.73 10.54 13.03
CA PHE A 319 -15.03 9.99 14.17
C PHE A 319 -14.18 8.81 13.68
N LEU A 320 -12.88 8.86 13.98
CA LEU A 320 -11.95 7.75 13.74
C LEU A 320 -11.62 7.10 15.09
N ASP A 321 -12.12 5.91 15.30
CA ASP A 321 -11.82 5.08 16.47
C ASP A 321 -10.56 4.26 16.16
N LEU A 322 -9.48 4.56 16.87
CA LEU A 322 -8.14 4.08 16.59
C LEU A 322 -7.66 3.15 17.70
N SER A 323 -7.43 1.89 17.41
CA SER A 323 -6.76 0.94 18.30
C SER A 323 -5.29 0.87 17.93
N GLU A 324 -4.40 1.35 18.82
CA GLU A 324 -2.96 1.38 18.56
C GLU A 324 -2.32 0.00 18.70
N GLN A 325 -1.47 -0.36 17.72
CA GLN A 325 -0.69 -1.58 17.73
C GLN A 325 0.54 -1.47 18.67
N ARG A 326 1.02 -2.60 19.14
CA ARG A 326 2.33 -2.67 19.80
C ARG A 326 3.42 -2.50 18.75
N THR A 327 4.17 -1.40 18.85
CA THR A 327 5.17 -0.97 17.85
C THR A 327 6.61 -1.35 18.21
N GLY A 328 6.84 -1.77 19.46
CA GLY A 328 8.13 -2.24 19.94
C GLY A 328 8.29 -3.73 19.77
N SER A 329 9.45 -4.19 19.33
CA SER A 329 9.81 -5.61 19.23
C SER A 329 11.26 -5.85 19.67
N LEU A 330 11.47 -6.99 20.33
CA LEU A 330 12.77 -7.55 20.65
C LEU A 330 12.92 -8.85 19.87
N THR A 331 13.97 -8.98 19.10
CA THR A 331 14.29 -10.19 18.35
C THR A 331 15.64 -10.73 18.75
N GLY A 332 15.76 -12.04 18.84
CA GLY A 332 17.02 -12.75 19.04
C GLY A 332 17.10 -13.92 18.08
N GLY A 333 18.29 -14.22 17.59
CA GLY A 333 18.47 -15.32 16.65
C GLY A 333 19.91 -15.80 16.58
N LEU A 334 20.06 -17.03 16.14
CA LEU A 334 21.33 -17.63 15.73
C LEU A 334 21.23 -17.94 14.23
N GLY A 335 22.30 -17.70 13.51
CA GLY A 335 22.34 -17.94 12.08
C GLY A 335 23.73 -18.32 11.58
N TYR A 336 23.79 -18.60 10.30
CA TYR A 336 25.02 -18.82 9.56
C TYR A 336 24.99 -18.00 8.26
N SER A 337 26.06 -17.32 7.97
CA SER A 337 26.27 -16.69 6.66
C SER A 337 27.72 -16.85 6.22
N ASN A 338 27.95 -16.86 4.90
CA ASN A 338 29.32 -17.02 4.37
C ASN A 338 30.27 -15.87 4.75
N GLY A 339 29.72 -14.66 5.03
CA GLY A 339 30.52 -13.50 5.41
C GLY A 339 30.77 -13.37 6.92
N SER A 340 29.82 -13.85 7.76
CA SER A 340 29.91 -13.74 9.23
C SER A 340 30.22 -15.04 9.94
N GLY A 341 30.24 -16.18 9.21
CA GLY A 341 30.30 -17.49 9.83
C GLY A 341 29.02 -17.80 10.64
N ILE A 342 29.16 -18.48 11.75
CA ILE A 342 28.09 -18.62 12.75
C ILE A 342 27.94 -17.29 13.48
N PHE A 343 26.74 -16.79 13.63
CA PHE A 343 26.49 -15.54 14.35
C PHE A 343 25.28 -15.59 15.26
N ALA A 344 25.32 -14.77 16.30
CA ALA A 344 24.20 -14.42 17.16
C ALA A 344 23.78 -13.00 16.91
N GLN A 345 22.48 -12.74 16.82
CA GLN A 345 21.92 -11.43 16.59
C GLN A 345 20.89 -11.05 17.66
N ILE A 346 20.94 -9.82 18.12
CA ILE A 346 19.94 -9.19 18.98
C ILE A 346 19.47 -7.92 18.28
N GLY A 347 18.14 -7.80 18.10
CA GLY A 347 17.52 -6.63 17.48
C GLY A 347 16.46 -6.03 18.40
N LEU A 348 16.54 -4.73 18.61
CA LEU A 348 15.50 -3.90 19.22
C LEU A 348 14.93 -2.99 18.15
N SER A 349 13.62 -2.99 17.99
CA SER A 349 12.94 -2.15 17.00
C SER A 349 11.73 -1.46 17.64
N GLU A 350 11.57 -0.18 17.35
CA GLU A 350 10.38 0.61 17.69
C GLU A 350 9.96 1.39 16.44
N THR A 351 8.75 1.13 15.93
CA THR A 351 8.25 1.75 14.68
C THR A 351 7.42 3.02 14.92
N ASN A 352 7.17 3.38 16.18
CA ASN A 352 6.47 4.60 16.54
C ASN A 352 7.19 5.38 17.65
N ALA A 353 8.49 5.55 17.53
CA ALA A 353 9.29 6.27 18.51
C ALA A 353 8.72 7.69 18.74
N LEU A 354 8.52 8.05 20.02
CA LEU A 354 7.93 9.31 20.46
C LEU A 354 6.53 9.62 19.87
N GLY A 355 5.83 8.61 19.34
CA GLY A 355 4.54 8.78 18.67
C GLY A 355 4.59 9.51 17.33
N ARG A 356 5.76 9.56 16.68
CA ARG A 356 5.99 10.30 15.43
C ARG A 356 6.03 9.42 14.19
N ALA A 357 5.70 8.12 14.32
CA ALA A 357 5.91 7.09 13.31
C ALA A 357 7.39 7.00 12.87
N TRP A 358 8.33 7.36 13.75
CA TRP A 358 9.73 7.15 13.52
C TRP A 358 10.08 5.69 13.80
N SER A 359 10.84 5.08 12.90
CA SER A 359 11.37 3.75 13.12
C SER A 359 12.81 3.86 13.64
N THR A 360 13.04 3.34 14.85
CA THR A 360 14.36 3.22 15.44
C THR A 360 14.73 1.75 15.54
N ASN A 361 15.96 1.40 15.16
CA ASN A 361 16.45 0.04 15.25
C ASN A 361 17.84 0.02 15.86
N ILE A 362 18.04 -0.87 16.81
CA ILE A 362 19.35 -1.25 17.34
C ILE A 362 19.58 -2.69 16.95
N ASN A 363 20.65 -2.95 16.22
CA ASN A 363 21.06 -4.29 15.82
C ASN A 363 22.46 -4.57 16.33
N LEU A 364 22.59 -5.64 17.11
CA LEU A 364 23.84 -6.17 17.62
C LEU A 364 24.04 -7.53 16.97
N ASN A 365 25.13 -7.69 16.23
CA ASN A 365 25.48 -8.93 15.56
C ASN A 365 26.87 -9.37 16.01
N PHE A 366 26.98 -10.58 16.50
CA PHE A 366 28.22 -11.21 17.00
C PHE A 366 28.47 -12.48 16.19
N GLY A 367 29.29 -12.39 15.19
CA GLY A 367 29.65 -13.52 14.33
C GLY A 367 31.12 -13.91 14.45
N GLU A 368 31.44 -15.06 13.92
CA GLU A 368 32.79 -15.61 13.87
C GLU A 368 33.74 -14.68 13.09
N TYR A 369 33.26 -14.09 11.99
CA TYR A 369 34.05 -13.25 11.09
C TYR A 369 33.61 -11.78 11.07
N SER A 370 32.55 -11.42 11.79
CA SER A 370 32.02 -10.06 11.79
C SER A 370 31.27 -9.76 13.07
N THR A 371 31.62 -8.65 13.71
CA THR A 371 30.84 -8.09 14.82
C THR A 371 30.38 -6.71 14.45
N THR A 372 29.06 -6.46 14.59
CA THR A 372 28.46 -5.19 14.18
C THR A 372 27.51 -4.66 15.25
N TYR A 373 27.65 -3.38 15.58
CA TYR A 373 26.74 -2.59 16.39
C TYR A 373 26.18 -1.50 15.50
N ASN A 374 24.88 -1.48 15.31
CA ASN A 374 24.24 -0.49 14.44
C ASN A 374 23.00 0.09 15.11
N PHE A 375 22.95 1.42 15.15
CA PHE A 375 21.74 2.17 15.49
C PHE A 375 21.25 2.91 14.26
N SER A 376 19.97 2.82 13.96
CA SER A 376 19.37 3.58 12.86
C SER A 376 18.04 4.22 13.27
N LEU A 377 17.78 5.40 12.72
CA LEU A 377 16.53 6.13 12.84
C LEU A 377 16.02 6.50 11.46
N SER A 378 14.75 6.28 11.20
CA SER A 378 14.11 6.71 9.96
C SER A 378 12.76 7.36 10.22
N ASP A 379 12.51 8.49 9.56
CA ASP A 379 11.23 9.15 9.45
C ASP A 379 10.65 8.85 8.05
N PRO A 380 9.55 8.10 7.93
CA PRO A 380 8.99 7.73 6.63
C PRO A 380 8.39 8.92 5.87
N TRP A 381 8.05 10.00 6.60
CA TRP A 381 7.49 11.22 6.01
C TRP A 381 7.73 12.42 6.92
N ILE A 382 8.65 13.28 6.52
CA ILE A 382 9.03 14.49 7.26
C ILE A 382 7.80 15.40 7.45
N LYS A 383 7.59 15.86 8.68
CA LYS A 383 6.46 16.72 9.04
C LYS A 383 6.41 17.97 8.16
N GLY A 384 5.26 18.22 7.53
CA GLY A 384 5.03 19.39 6.68
C GLY A 384 5.52 19.26 5.24
N ASP A 385 6.18 18.16 4.88
CA ASP A 385 6.61 17.95 3.50
C ASP A 385 5.47 17.39 2.63
N LYS A 386 5.14 18.07 1.54
CA LYS A 386 4.08 17.68 0.60
C LYS A 386 4.49 16.58 -0.40
N TYR A 387 5.79 16.27 -0.50
CA TYR A 387 6.31 15.27 -1.44
C TYR A 387 6.48 13.88 -0.84
N LYS A 388 6.17 13.70 0.47
CA LYS A 388 6.38 12.46 1.21
C LYS A 388 7.86 12.04 1.24
N THR A 389 8.75 13.02 1.49
CA THR A 389 10.16 12.78 1.65
C THR A 389 10.42 12.02 2.95
N SER A 390 11.18 10.95 2.89
CA SER A 390 11.67 10.22 4.05
C SER A 390 13.10 10.65 4.40
N PHE A 391 13.42 10.58 5.69
CA PHE A 391 14.76 10.80 6.23
C PHE A 391 15.26 9.52 6.90
N ARG A 392 16.53 9.20 6.74
CA ARG A 392 17.20 8.12 7.46
C ARG A 392 18.57 8.57 7.93
N THR A 393 18.93 8.18 9.14
CA THR A 393 20.29 8.30 9.66
C THR A 393 20.69 7.01 10.37
N ASN A 394 21.97 6.72 10.38
CA ASN A 394 22.53 5.60 11.14
C ASN A 394 23.90 5.92 11.66
N VAL A 395 24.30 5.24 12.74
CA VAL A 395 25.65 5.17 13.26
C VAL A 395 25.99 3.71 13.51
N PHE A 396 27.25 3.34 13.24
CA PHE A 396 27.66 1.95 13.38
C PHE A 396 29.14 1.85 13.82
N LEU A 397 29.42 0.72 14.45
CA LEU A 397 30.77 0.20 14.70
C LEU A 397 30.76 -1.25 14.21
N SER A 398 31.74 -1.61 13.37
CA SER A 398 31.93 -3.00 12.97
C SER A 398 33.41 -3.40 12.99
N ARG A 399 33.64 -4.69 13.22
CA ARG A 399 34.90 -5.40 13.02
C ARG A 399 34.65 -6.55 12.08
N ASP A 400 35.30 -6.54 10.93
CA ASP A 400 35.07 -7.50 9.86
C ASP A 400 36.39 -8.13 9.41
N TYR A 401 36.37 -9.43 9.12
CA TYR A 401 37.41 -10.11 8.38
C TYR A 401 37.12 -9.97 6.89
N PRO A 402 37.84 -9.10 6.16
CA PRO A 402 37.51 -8.78 4.77
C PRO A 402 37.76 -9.99 3.88
N GLN A 403 36.72 -10.36 3.13
CA GLN A 403 36.75 -11.53 2.23
C GLN A 403 37.57 -11.24 0.94
N GLU A 404 37.84 -9.99 0.67
CA GLU A 404 38.73 -9.51 -0.41
C GLU A 404 40.14 -10.12 -0.32
N PHE A 405 40.59 -10.31 0.92
CA PHE A 405 41.93 -10.82 1.24
C PHE A 405 41.94 -12.33 1.56
N LYS A 406 40.91 -13.05 1.19
CA LYS A 406 40.76 -14.49 1.39
C LYS A 406 40.37 -15.19 0.11
N SER A 407 40.92 -16.42 -0.13
CA SER A 407 40.42 -17.35 -1.12
C SER A 407 40.29 -18.72 -0.45
N GLU A 408 39.24 -19.45 -0.83
CA GLU A 408 38.95 -20.77 -0.25
C GLU A 408 40.08 -21.79 -0.52
N ASN A 409 40.56 -21.81 -1.76
CA ASN A 409 41.55 -22.80 -2.23
C ASN A 409 42.98 -22.28 -2.27
N LYS A 410 43.21 -20.97 -2.12
CA LYS A 410 44.50 -20.34 -2.32
C LYS A 410 45.03 -19.61 -1.07
N GLY A 411 44.32 -19.80 0.06
CA GLY A 411 44.75 -19.24 1.34
C GLY A 411 44.26 -17.81 1.58
N LYS A 412 44.96 -17.09 2.42
CA LYS A 412 44.64 -15.72 2.82
C LYS A 412 45.87 -14.82 2.84
N ILE A 413 45.62 -13.51 2.81
CA ILE A 413 46.63 -12.50 3.07
C ILE A 413 46.61 -12.23 4.59
N TYR A 414 47.75 -12.30 5.22
CA TYR A 414 47.94 -12.10 6.66
C TYR A 414 48.31 -10.65 6.94
N ALA A 415 47.93 -10.13 8.09
CA ALA A 415 48.33 -8.80 8.55
C ALA A 415 49.78 -8.77 8.96
N VAL A 416 50.54 -7.82 8.41
CA VAL A 416 51.95 -7.60 8.78
C VAL A 416 52.17 -6.13 9.18
N GLY A 417 53.23 -5.87 9.94
CA GLY A 417 53.61 -4.53 10.40
C GLY A 417 54.27 -3.70 9.32
N ASP A 418 55.39 -3.08 9.67
CA ASP A 418 56.22 -2.35 8.73
C ASP A 418 57.11 -3.32 7.94
N ASP A 419 57.66 -2.91 6.81
CA ASP A 419 58.44 -3.72 5.86
C ASP A 419 59.57 -4.56 6.46
N THR A 420 59.97 -4.23 7.70
CA THR A 420 61.15 -4.80 8.37
C THR A 420 60.87 -5.87 9.41
N GLU A 421 59.61 -6.12 9.81
CA GLU A 421 59.28 -7.02 10.92
C GLU A 421 58.76 -8.41 10.50
N SER A 422 59.01 -8.87 9.27
CA SER A 422 58.49 -10.14 8.74
C SER A 422 59.10 -11.43 9.32
N ASN A 423 59.85 -11.38 10.42
CA ASN A 423 60.73 -12.46 10.81
C ASN A 423 60.26 -13.36 11.97
N SER A 424 59.01 -13.31 12.42
CA SER A 424 58.56 -14.28 13.41
C SER A 424 57.35 -15.09 12.90
N ALA A 425 57.58 -16.34 12.58
CA ALA A 425 56.60 -17.34 12.14
C ALA A 425 55.52 -17.63 13.19
N ASP A 426 55.56 -17.04 14.36
CA ASP A 426 54.74 -17.42 15.51
C ASP A 426 53.41 -16.66 15.63
N SER A 427 53.08 -15.68 14.76
CA SER A 427 51.79 -15.00 14.83
C SER A 427 51.24 -14.55 13.48
N LEU A 428 50.85 -15.53 12.63
CA LEU A 428 50.09 -15.27 11.40
C LEU A 428 48.68 -14.77 11.75
N SER A 429 48.55 -13.44 11.91
CA SER A 429 47.28 -12.80 12.26
C SER A 429 46.43 -12.49 11.04
N SER A 430 45.13 -12.63 11.17
CA SER A 430 44.20 -12.26 10.10
C SER A 430 44.02 -10.75 10.03
N ILE A 431 43.87 -10.21 8.82
CA ILE A 431 43.47 -8.83 8.62
C ILE A 431 42.06 -8.63 9.19
N VAL A 432 41.91 -7.59 10.01
CA VAL A 432 40.64 -7.15 10.56
C VAL A 432 40.45 -5.68 10.19
N LEU A 433 39.29 -5.33 9.68
CA LEU A 433 38.90 -3.94 9.45
C LEU A 433 37.95 -3.50 10.56
N GLU A 434 38.40 -2.55 11.38
CA GLU A 434 37.52 -1.86 12.33
C GLU A 434 36.96 -0.61 11.67
N LYS A 435 35.64 -0.58 11.52
CA LYS A 435 34.92 0.50 10.82
C LYS A 435 33.99 1.20 11.81
N THR A 436 34.17 2.50 11.95
CA THR A 436 33.28 3.37 12.74
C THR A 436 32.74 4.45 11.82
N GLY A 437 31.41 4.65 11.83
CA GLY A 437 30.87 5.63 10.91
C GLY A 437 29.38 5.88 11.12
N GLY A 438 28.85 6.66 10.21
CA GLY A 438 27.44 6.97 10.16
C GLY A 438 27.11 7.76 8.92
N GLY A 439 25.82 8.00 8.73
CA GLY A 439 25.38 8.76 7.58
C GLY A 439 23.94 9.20 7.71
N PHE A 440 23.53 10.01 6.77
CA PHE A 440 22.13 10.40 6.62
C PHE A 440 21.75 10.44 5.15
N SER A 441 20.47 10.23 4.90
CA SER A 441 19.93 10.31 3.55
C SER A 441 18.47 10.77 3.55
N PHE A 442 18.10 11.45 2.47
CA PHE A 442 16.74 11.81 2.15
C PHE A 442 16.30 11.02 0.92
N SER A 443 15.09 10.48 0.96
CA SER A 443 14.53 9.78 -0.20
C SER A 443 13.15 10.32 -0.51
N ARG A 444 12.88 10.61 -1.79
CA ARG A 444 11.66 11.27 -2.26
C ARG A 444 11.06 10.52 -3.45
N PRO A 445 9.75 10.17 -3.39
CA PRO A 445 9.02 9.73 -4.58
C PRO A 445 8.79 10.91 -5.53
N LEU A 446 8.87 10.67 -6.84
CA LEU A 446 8.57 11.68 -7.87
C LEU A 446 7.05 11.72 -8.15
N ASN A 447 6.28 12.16 -7.17
CA ASN A 447 4.81 12.16 -7.14
C ASN A 447 4.16 13.49 -7.61
N GLY A 448 4.98 14.46 -8.05
CA GLY A 448 4.50 15.77 -8.50
C GLY A 448 3.98 16.67 -7.37
N GLY A 449 4.25 16.36 -6.10
CA GLY A 449 3.80 17.12 -4.93
C GLY A 449 2.44 16.69 -4.37
N ASP A 450 1.86 15.59 -4.86
CA ASP A 450 0.71 14.93 -4.25
C ASP A 450 1.18 13.68 -3.48
N PRO A 451 1.20 13.70 -2.13
CA PRO A 451 1.70 12.59 -1.32
C PRO A 451 0.85 11.32 -1.43
N PHE A 452 -0.37 11.43 -1.96
CA PHE A 452 -1.31 10.32 -2.15
C PHE A 452 -1.24 9.71 -3.55
N LYS A 453 -0.45 10.31 -4.44
CA LYS A 453 -0.23 9.78 -5.79
C LYS A 453 0.92 8.77 -5.77
N ASP A 454 0.64 7.58 -6.28
CA ASP A 454 1.67 6.56 -6.47
C ASP A 454 2.72 7.03 -7.47
N SER A 455 3.98 6.86 -7.10
CA SER A 455 5.12 7.13 -7.98
C SER A 455 5.97 5.89 -8.15
N LYS A 456 6.20 5.54 -9.41
CA LYS A 456 7.12 4.44 -9.77
C LYS A 456 8.58 4.82 -9.55
N TRP A 457 8.92 6.11 -9.62
CA TRP A 457 10.26 6.63 -9.44
C TRP A 457 10.48 7.18 -8.04
N ARG A 458 11.65 6.91 -7.49
CA ARG A 458 12.14 7.44 -6.22
C ARG A 458 13.59 7.85 -6.39
N VAL A 459 13.94 9.01 -5.87
CA VAL A 459 15.33 9.51 -5.80
C VAL A 459 15.80 9.53 -4.35
N LEU A 460 17.11 9.36 -4.16
CA LEU A 460 17.76 9.43 -2.86
C LEU A 460 19.02 10.28 -2.99
N ALA A 461 19.29 11.09 -1.98
CA ALA A 461 20.54 11.80 -1.80
C ALA A 461 20.95 11.72 -0.33
N GLY A 462 22.24 11.63 -0.06
CA GLY A 462 22.75 11.52 1.30
C GLY A 462 24.26 11.69 1.39
N MET A 463 24.76 11.60 2.62
CA MET A 463 26.20 11.64 2.93
C MET A 463 26.53 10.54 3.94
N ASN A 464 27.71 9.94 3.76
CA ASN A 464 28.30 9.01 4.72
C ASN A 464 29.64 9.47 5.16
N PHE A 465 29.95 9.17 6.41
CA PHE A 465 31.28 9.29 7.01
C PHE A 465 31.66 7.92 7.58
N LYS A 466 32.88 7.46 7.28
CA LYS A 466 33.39 6.18 7.76
C LYS A 466 34.89 6.29 8.00
N LYS A 467 35.34 5.93 9.19
CA LYS A 467 36.72 5.71 9.53
C LYS A 467 37.02 4.22 9.55
N VAL A 468 38.05 3.81 8.85
CA VAL A 468 38.46 2.40 8.71
C VAL A 468 39.85 2.25 9.25
N LYS A 469 40.04 1.34 10.22
CA LYS A 469 41.36 0.98 10.77
C LYS A 469 41.70 -0.43 10.34
N MET A 470 42.92 -0.61 9.88
CA MET A 470 43.52 -1.89 9.58
C MET A 470 44.25 -2.41 10.81
N ILE A 471 43.79 -3.52 11.36
CA ILE A 471 44.31 -4.12 12.58
C ILE A 471 44.49 -5.64 12.40
N ASP A 472 45.27 -6.23 13.30
CA ASP A 472 45.32 -7.68 13.48
C ASP A 472 44.18 -8.19 14.40
N SER A 473 44.18 -9.48 14.68
CA SER A 473 43.20 -10.10 15.60
C SER A 473 43.30 -9.53 17.02
N ASP A 474 44.45 -9.10 17.44
CA ASP A 474 44.74 -8.58 18.78
C ASP A 474 44.45 -7.08 18.92
N GLY A 475 44.19 -6.40 17.80
CA GLY A 475 43.81 -4.99 17.73
C GLY A 475 44.98 -4.05 17.46
N ASN A 476 46.16 -4.59 17.14
CA ASN A 476 47.35 -3.78 16.79
C ASN A 476 47.22 -3.27 15.35
N LYS A 477 47.66 -2.04 15.08
CA LYS A 477 47.65 -1.43 13.75
C LYS A 477 48.60 -2.17 12.81
N LYS A 478 48.07 -2.68 11.70
CA LYS A 478 48.81 -3.43 10.69
C LYS A 478 48.36 -2.95 9.30
N PRO A 479 49.06 -1.98 8.70
CA PRO A 479 48.67 -1.38 7.42
C PRO A 479 48.94 -2.27 6.21
N TYR A 480 49.87 -3.22 6.33
CA TYR A 480 50.27 -4.09 5.23
C TYR A 480 49.74 -5.50 5.36
N GLY A 481 49.67 -6.19 4.23
CA GLY A 481 49.31 -7.59 4.14
C GLY A 481 50.29 -8.38 3.31
N ASP A 482 50.58 -9.63 3.72
CA ASP A 482 51.47 -10.55 3.02
C ASP A 482 50.78 -11.92 2.87
N ARG A 483 50.94 -12.54 1.70
CA ARG A 483 50.41 -13.87 1.43
C ARG A 483 51.23 -14.98 2.08
N THR A 484 52.56 -14.81 2.13
CA THR A 484 53.53 -15.80 2.58
C THR A 484 54.60 -15.17 3.47
N PRO A 485 54.24 -14.69 4.70
CA PRO A 485 55.16 -13.93 5.55
C PRO A 485 56.41 -14.70 5.95
N THR A 486 56.44 -16.02 5.81
CA THR A 486 57.57 -16.90 6.15
C THR A 486 58.63 -16.99 5.05
N THR A 487 58.37 -16.53 3.84
CA THR A 487 59.31 -16.66 2.71
C THR A 487 60.17 -15.41 2.47
N GLY A 488 59.87 -14.31 3.16
CA GLY A 488 60.63 -13.04 3.02
C GLY A 488 60.56 -12.42 1.62
N ASN A 489 59.53 -12.77 0.81
CA ASN A 489 59.43 -12.29 -0.55
C ASN A 489 58.67 -10.94 -0.57
N ILE A 490 59.45 -9.85 -0.54
CA ILE A 490 59.00 -8.46 -0.47
C ILE A 490 57.96 -8.09 -1.59
N ASN A 491 57.97 -8.84 -2.71
CA ASN A 491 57.09 -8.58 -3.85
C ASN A 491 55.62 -8.96 -3.60
N GLU A 492 55.28 -9.65 -2.53
CA GLU A 492 53.93 -10.05 -2.16
C GLU A 492 53.30 -9.16 -1.08
N ILE A 493 54.07 -8.21 -0.53
CA ILE A 493 53.57 -7.25 0.48
C ILE A 493 52.72 -6.18 -0.21
N ILE A 494 51.50 -6.00 0.28
CA ILE A 494 50.55 -5.02 -0.26
C ILE A 494 50.07 -4.07 0.82
N CYS A 495 49.75 -2.83 0.45
CA CYS A 495 48.99 -1.93 1.30
C CYS A 495 47.55 -2.40 1.39
N ILE A 496 47.04 -2.68 2.60
CA ILE A 496 45.66 -3.10 2.85
C ILE A 496 44.68 -1.92 2.69
N GLY A 497 45.15 -0.75 3.13
CA GLY A 497 44.41 0.50 3.09
C GLY A 497 44.60 1.28 1.79
N TYR A 498 44.40 2.57 1.87
CA TYR A 498 44.66 3.51 0.79
C TYR A 498 46.16 3.83 0.74
N THR A 499 46.77 3.64 -0.41
CA THR A 499 48.13 4.14 -0.63
C THR A 499 48.07 5.64 -0.86
N ALA A 500 48.65 6.43 0.05
CA ALA A 500 48.64 7.87 -0.04
C ALA A 500 49.53 8.38 -1.19
N THR A 501 49.40 9.65 -1.55
CA THR A 501 50.13 10.26 -2.67
C THR A 501 51.62 10.30 -2.48
N ASP A 502 52.10 10.26 -1.23
CA ASP A 502 53.52 10.15 -0.85
C ASP A 502 54.04 8.70 -0.83
N GLY A 503 53.20 7.73 -1.21
CA GLY A 503 53.52 6.31 -1.23
C GLY A 503 53.35 5.61 0.13
N SER A 504 52.99 6.33 1.20
CA SER A 504 52.75 5.73 2.51
C SER A 504 51.46 4.92 2.54
N CYS A 505 51.39 3.94 3.47
CA CYS A 505 50.18 3.13 3.72
C CYS A 505 49.70 3.40 5.16
N PRO A 506 48.83 4.39 5.37
CA PRO A 506 48.33 4.69 6.69
C PRO A 506 47.42 3.56 7.21
N ALA A 507 47.61 3.20 8.48
CA ALA A 507 46.78 2.17 9.13
C ALA A 507 45.34 2.60 9.42
N GLU A 508 45.00 3.85 9.12
CA GLU A 508 43.66 4.40 9.25
C GLU A 508 43.29 5.18 7.98
N ASN A 509 42.08 4.96 7.44
CA ASN A 509 41.56 5.73 6.33
C ASN A 509 40.26 6.42 6.72
N THR A 510 40.11 7.67 6.28
CA THR A 510 38.89 8.46 6.47
C THR A 510 38.13 8.54 5.13
N LEU A 511 36.92 8.05 5.11
CA LEU A 511 36.08 8.00 3.91
C LEU A 511 34.85 8.88 4.11
N VAL A 512 34.74 9.95 3.33
CA VAL A 512 33.56 10.81 3.27
C VAL A 512 32.95 10.67 1.89
N SER A 513 31.67 10.34 1.83
CA SER A 513 31.02 10.18 0.54
C SER A 513 29.68 10.91 0.44
N VAL A 514 29.35 11.37 -0.77
CA VAL A 514 28.04 11.84 -1.18
C VAL A 514 27.41 10.76 -2.03
N ILE A 515 26.21 10.34 -1.66
CA ILE A 515 25.45 9.31 -2.38
C ILE A 515 24.28 9.92 -3.11
N GLY A 516 24.04 9.45 -4.32
CA GLY A 516 22.86 9.76 -5.11
C GLY A 516 22.34 8.49 -5.75
N SER A 517 21.02 8.26 -5.72
CA SER A 517 20.42 7.15 -6.46
C SER A 517 19.04 7.48 -6.99
N ALA A 518 18.69 6.82 -8.08
CA ALA A 518 17.36 6.84 -8.67
C ALA A 518 16.89 5.40 -8.82
N SER A 519 15.67 5.13 -8.37
CA SER A 519 15.06 3.80 -8.50
C SER A 519 13.68 3.88 -9.10
N ARG A 520 13.37 2.94 -10.00
CA ARG A 520 12.05 2.73 -10.56
C ARG A 520 11.57 1.35 -10.17
N ASN A 521 10.40 1.27 -9.55
CA ASN A 521 9.78 0.00 -9.17
C ASN A 521 8.40 -0.11 -9.83
N ASN A 522 8.23 -1.14 -10.64
CA ASN A 522 6.98 -1.47 -11.32
C ASN A 522 6.62 -2.96 -11.14
N LEU A 523 7.01 -3.54 -10.00
CA LEU A 523 6.71 -4.92 -9.66
C LEU A 523 5.26 -5.05 -9.19
N ASN A 524 4.60 -6.16 -9.57
CA ASN A 524 3.24 -6.47 -9.10
C ASN A 524 3.18 -6.83 -7.60
N ASN A 525 4.27 -7.38 -7.05
CA ASN A 525 4.42 -7.70 -5.64
C ASN A 525 5.89 -7.49 -5.22
N PRO A 526 6.15 -6.71 -4.15
CA PRO A 526 7.53 -6.42 -3.72
C PRO A 526 8.25 -7.60 -3.05
N ILE A 527 7.50 -8.58 -2.48
CA ILE A 527 8.07 -9.72 -1.73
C ILE A 527 8.24 -10.94 -2.64
N ASN A 528 7.26 -11.19 -3.49
CA ASN A 528 7.28 -12.34 -4.43
C ASN A 528 6.81 -11.87 -5.81
N PRO A 529 7.66 -11.15 -6.54
CA PRO A 529 7.31 -10.63 -7.86
C PRO A 529 7.15 -11.75 -8.87
N THR A 530 6.07 -11.67 -9.67
CA THR A 530 5.82 -12.56 -10.81
C THR A 530 5.74 -11.81 -12.14
N SER A 531 5.65 -10.49 -12.09
CA SER A 531 5.66 -9.64 -13.28
C SER A 531 6.15 -8.23 -12.97
N GLY A 532 6.64 -7.53 -13.99
CA GLY A 532 7.11 -6.16 -13.89
C GLY A 532 8.62 -6.04 -13.89
N ASN A 533 9.11 -4.84 -13.57
CA ASN A 533 10.54 -4.56 -13.54
C ASN A 533 10.95 -3.60 -12.43
N LYS A 534 12.21 -3.66 -12.06
CA LYS A 534 12.84 -2.75 -11.11
C LYS A 534 14.19 -2.31 -11.67
N LEU A 535 14.45 -1.01 -11.69
CA LEU A 535 15.74 -0.41 -12.06
C LEU A 535 16.25 0.39 -10.88
N THR A 536 17.53 0.26 -10.56
CA THR A 536 18.22 1.08 -9.56
C THR A 536 19.54 1.54 -10.15
N LEU A 537 19.76 2.84 -10.15
CA LEU A 537 21.01 3.49 -10.54
C LEU A 537 21.56 4.22 -9.33
N GLY A 538 22.82 4.08 -9.04
CA GLY A 538 23.48 4.71 -7.90
C GLY A 538 24.86 5.23 -8.25
N SER A 539 25.21 6.38 -7.66
CA SER A 539 26.54 6.97 -7.68
C SER A 539 26.94 7.33 -6.25
N GLU A 540 28.14 7.01 -5.88
CA GLU A 540 28.76 7.36 -4.60
C GLU A 540 30.11 8.00 -4.86
N GLN A 541 30.20 9.32 -4.59
CA GLN A 541 31.41 10.09 -4.75
C GLN A 541 32.10 10.20 -3.40
N PHE A 542 33.30 9.62 -3.30
CA PHE A 542 34.21 9.78 -2.18
C PHE A 542 35.07 11.03 -2.38
N ILE A 543 35.22 11.80 -1.31
CA ILE A 543 35.88 13.11 -1.33
C ILE A 543 37.05 13.05 -0.38
N SER A 544 38.23 13.47 -0.84
CA SER A 544 39.41 13.55 -0.01
C SER A 544 39.27 14.63 1.09
N MET A 545 39.64 14.24 2.32
CA MET A 545 39.67 15.12 3.50
C MET A 545 41.07 15.22 4.09
N GLY A 546 42.09 14.71 3.39
CA GLY A 546 43.49 14.67 3.83
C GLY A 546 44.26 13.54 3.14
N ASN A 547 45.54 13.34 3.53
CA ASN A 547 46.40 12.35 2.90
C ASN A 547 45.96 10.89 3.11
N ASP A 548 45.20 10.61 4.16
CA ASP A 548 44.61 9.29 4.48
C ASP A 548 43.22 9.05 3.85
N SER A 549 42.77 9.96 2.97
CA SER A 549 41.42 9.99 2.45
C SER A 549 41.40 9.90 0.91
N PRO A 550 40.97 8.76 0.34
CA PRO A 550 40.96 8.55 -1.10
C PRO A 550 39.85 9.34 -1.79
N THR A 551 40.07 9.65 -3.08
CA THR A 551 39.06 10.23 -3.98
C THR A 551 38.70 9.26 -5.08
N PHE A 552 37.46 8.77 -5.08
CA PHE A 552 36.95 7.90 -6.15
C PHE A 552 35.44 8.01 -6.28
N ASN A 553 34.95 7.62 -7.44
CA ASN A 553 33.51 7.52 -7.69
C ASN A 553 33.13 6.06 -7.95
N ARG A 554 32.07 5.59 -7.31
CA ARG A 554 31.52 4.25 -7.47
C ARG A 554 30.15 4.33 -8.14
N LEU A 555 30.05 3.82 -9.34
CA LEU A 555 28.78 3.68 -10.07
C LEU A 555 28.25 2.25 -9.94
N ARG A 556 26.94 2.13 -9.79
CA ARG A 556 26.23 0.84 -9.74
C ARG A 556 24.90 0.94 -10.49
N ALA A 557 24.58 -0.10 -11.24
CA ALA A 557 23.30 -0.29 -11.90
C ALA A 557 22.78 -1.68 -11.59
N THR A 558 21.48 -1.79 -11.30
CA THR A 558 20.78 -3.06 -11.14
C THR A 558 19.47 -3.00 -11.88
N TYR A 559 19.21 -3.99 -12.73
CA TYR A 559 17.95 -4.14 -13.44
C TYR A 559 17.40 -5.54 -13.24
N ALA A 560 16.17 -5.64 -12.74
CA ALA A 560 15.46 -6.91 -12.59
C ALA A 560 14.17 -6.87 -13.42
N TYR A 561 13.87 -7.97 -14.11
CA TYR A 561 12.69 -8.14 -14.95
C TYR A 561 12.02 -9.49 -14.69
N PHE A 562 10.71 -9.50 -14.48
CA PHE A 562 9.95 -10.70 -14.20
C PHE A 562 8.92 -10.96 -15.29
N ILE A 563 8.98 -12.17 -15.85
CA ILE A 563 8.12 -12.64 -16.94
C ILE A 563 7.21 -13.72 -16.36
N PRO A 564 5.89 -13.49 -16.28
CA PRO A 564 4.97 -14.51 -15.82
C PRO A 564 4.98 -15.68 -16.82
N THR A 565 5.52 -16.82 -16.39
CA THR A 565 5.74 -17.97 -17.27
C THR A 565 5.32 -19.24 -16.57
N LYS A 566 4.35 -19.95 -17.13
CA LYS A 566 3.84 -21.20 -16.59
C LYS A 566 4.39 -22.39 -17.35
N LEU A 567 5.35 -23.11 -16.75
CA LEU A 567 5.97 -24.33 -17.35
C LEU A 567 5.58 -25.60 -16.60
N ILE A 568 5.36 -25.54 -15.27
CA ILE A 568 5.22 -26.72 -14.40
C ILE A 568 3.84 -26.70 -13.72
N ASN A 569 3.17 -27.86 -13.63
CA ASN A 569 1.83 -28.03 -13.08
C ASN A 569 1.81 -28.97 -11.86
N LEU A 570 2.61 -28.68 -10.82
CA LEU A 570 2.72 -29.54 -9.63
C LEU A 570 1.54 -29.37 -8.68
N THR A 571 1.09 -28.16 -8.43
CA THR A 571 0.01 -27.85 -7.48
C THR A 571 -1.38 -27.94 -8.11
N LYS A 572 -2.42 -28.13 -7.26
CA LYS A 572 -3.82 -28.12 -7.71
C LYS A 572 -4.18 -26.77 -8.35
N GLY A 573 -3.72 -25.64 -7.78
CA GLY A 573 -3.94 -24.30 -8.32
C GLY A 573 -3.34 -24.13 -9.72
N CYS A 574 -2.14 -24.68 -9.96
CA CYS A 574 -1.53 -24.64 -11.29
C CYS A 574 -2.20 -25.58 -12.30
N LYS A 575 -2.77 -26.70 -11.85
CA LYS A 575 -3.52 -27.61 -12.74
C LYS A 575 -4.84 -26.99 -13.20
N SER A 576 -5.52 -26.26 -12.34
CA SER A 576 -6.82 -25.62 -12.64
C SER A 576 -6.68 -24.28 -13.37
N SER A 577 -5.60 -23.55 -13.19
CA SER A 577 -5.39 -22.22 -13.80
C SER A 577 -4.73 -22.33 -15.18
N LYS A 578 -5.24 -21.57 -16.16
CA LYS A 578 -4.61 -21.46 -17.50
C LYS A 578 -3.50 -20.40 -17.53
N VAL A 579 -3.49 -19.46 -16.60
CA VAL A 579 -2.56 -18.32 -16.53
C VAL A 579 -1.88 -18.24 -15.16
N VAL A 580 -0.79 -17.49 -15.10
CA VAL A 580 -0.11 -17.17 -13.83
C VAL A 580 -1.02 -16.26 -13.00
N ASN A 581 -1.28 -16.65 -11.76
CA ASN A 581 -2.11 -15.91 -10.80
C ASN A 581 -1.63 -16.19 -9.36
N SER A 582 -2.39 -15.74 -8.35
CA SER A 582 -2.10 -15.97 -6.92
C SER A 582 -2.00 -17.44 -6.55
N ASP A 583 -2.78 -18.32 -7.22
CA ASP A 583 -2.85 -19.76 -6.94
C ASP A 583 -1.75 -20.55 -7.67
N CYS A 584 -1.20 -19.96 -8.73
CA CYS A 584 -0.10 -20.49 -9.54
C CYS A 584 0.94 -19.41 -9.84
N PRO A 585 1.69 -18.91 -8.83
CA PRO A 585 2.70 -17.88 -9.03
C PRO A 585 3.97 -18.51 -9.63
N GLN A 586 4.13 -18.42 -10.94
CA GLN A 586 5.34 -18.86 -11.64
C GLN A 586 5.93 -17.71 -12.44
N THR A 587 7.27 -17.62 -12.49
CA THR A 587 7.95 -16.54 -13.18
C THR A 587 9.36 -16.96 -13.60
N ILE A 588 9.81 -16.42 -14.72
CA ILE A 588 11.23 -16.30 -15.02
C ILE A 588 11.65 -14.91 -14.59
N GLY A 589 12.54 -14.84 -13.61
CA GLY A 589 13.20 -13.61 -13.17
C GLY A 589 14.57 -13.50 -13.84
N LEU A 590 14.87 -12.33 -14.38
CA LEU A 590 16.17 -11.97 -14.94
C LEU A 590 16.71 -10.80 -14.13
N GLU A 591 17.94 -10.90 -13.61
CA GLU A 591 18.64 -9.80 -12.96
C GLU A 591 19.96 -9.54 -13.67
N PHE A 592 20.25 -8.28 -13.87
CA PHE A 592 21.53 -7.79 -14.37
C PHE A 592 22.08 -6.72 -13.42
N LYS A 593 23.33 -6.90 -13.00
CA LYS A 593 24.06 -5.94 -12.18
C LYS A 593 25.36 -5.54 -12.89
N ALA A 594 25.70 -4.28 -12.79
CA ALA A 594 26.98 -3.77 -13.26
C ALA A 594 27.48 -2.67 -12.32
N GLY A 595 28.77 -2.53 -12.23
CA GLY A 595 29.38 -1.45 -11.48
C GLY A 595 30.80 -1.16 -11.96
N THR A 596 31.24 0.07 -11.72
CA THR A 596 32.62 0.49 -12.00
C THR A 596 33.04 1.55 -11.00
N ILE A 597 34.36 1.61 -10.72
CA ILE A 597 34.99 2.56 -9.83
C ILE A 597 36.03 3.36 -10.61
N PHE A 598 35.96 4.68 -10.53
CA PHE A 598 36.92 5.62 -11.10
C PHE A 598 37.68 6.32 -10.01
N GLY A 599 38.98 6.46 -10.14
CA GLY A 599 39.87 7.10 -9.15
C GLY A 599 40.61 6.09 -8.28
N ASP A 600 41.11 6.58 -7.14
CA ASP A 600 42.04 5.88 -6.26
C ASP A 600 41.30 5.22 -5.12
N LEU A 601 40.98 3.93 -5.26
CA LEU A 601 40.27 3.18 -4.23
C LEU A 601 41.25 2.41 -3.30
N PRO A 602 40.90 2.26 -2.02
CA PRO A 602 41.56 1.26 -1.18
C PRO A 602 41.11 -0.15 -1.57
N PRO A 603 41.97 -1.20 -1.50
CA PRO A 603 41.60 -2.58 -1.93
C PRO A 603 40.33 -3.14 -1.29
N TYR A 604 40.07 -2.80 -0.02
CA TYR A 604 38.88 -3.26 0.71
C TYR A 604 37.56 -2.59 0.26
N GLU A 605 37.60 -1.60 -0.62
CA GLU A 605 36.41 -0.97 -1.23
C GLU A 605 36.14 -1.46 -2.67
N ALA A 606 36.96 -2.38 -3.19
CA ALA A 606 36.77 -2.97 -4.49
C ALA A 606 35.49 -3.79 -4.56
N PHE A 607 34.95 -4.01 -5.77
CA PHE A 607 33.87 -4.91 -5.94
C PHE A 607 34.28 -6.36 -5.74
N CYS A 608 33.41 -7.10 -5.09
CA CYS A 608 33.62 -8.45 -4.64
C CYS A 608 32.56 -9.37 -5.26
N MET A 609 32.96 -10.32 -6.09
CA MET A 609 32.05 -11.27 -6.73
C MET A 609 32.18 -12.67 -6.16
N GLY A 610 31.05 -13.38 -6.11
CA GLY A 610 30.86 -14.70 -5.49
C GLY A 610 29.98 -14.63 -4.24
N GLY A 611 29.36 -15.74 -3.89
CA GLY A 611 28.49 -15.87 -2.73
C GLY A 611 27.00 -15.82 -3.04
N SER A 612 26.16 -15.92 -2.01
CA SER A 612 24.70 -16.11 -2.10
C SER A 612 23.95 -14.95 -2.76
N SER A 613 24.50 -13.74 -2.74
CA SER A 613 23.92 -12.51 -3.33
C SER A 613 24.54 -12.10 -4.68
N SER A 614 25.61 -12.80 -5.10
CA SER A 614 26.34 -12.60 -6.35
C SER A 614 26.22 -13.86 -7.21
N VAL A 615 27.33 -14.54 -7.55
CA VAL A 615 27.34 -15.80 -8.29
C VAL A 615 27.33 -16.96 -7.29
N ARG A 616 26.18 -17.61 -7.13
CA ARG A 616 26.00 -18.77 -6.23
C ARG A 616 26.88 -19.91 -6.69
N GLY A 617 27.33 -20.80 -5.79
CA GLY A 617 28.29 -21.85 -6.12
C GLY A 617 29.76 -21.44 -5.95
N TRP A 618 30.04 -20.13 -5.85
CA TRP A 618 31.32 -19.58 -5.47
C TRP A 618 31.27 -19.10 -4.00
N SER A 619 32.39 -19.19 -3.27
CA SER A 619 32.49 -18.56 -1.96
C SER A 619 32.39 -17.04 -2.06
N SER A 620 32.09 -16.39 -0.92
CA SER A 620 32.07 -14.92 -0.86
C SER A 620 33.40 -14.36 -1.33
N CYS A 621 33.36 -13.41 -2.30
CA CYS A 621 34.53 -12.79 -2.92
C CYS A 621 35.49 -13.71 -3.65
N ASP A 622 35.24 -14.99 -3.80
CA ASP A 622 36.20 -15.95 -4.33
C ASP A 622 36.28 -15.95 -5.86
N LEU A 623 35.26 -15.40 -6.54
CA LEU A 623 35.26 -15.25 -7.98
C LEU A 623 36.18 -14.10 -8.42
N SER A 624 36.03 -12.90 -7.81
CA SER A 624 36.86 -11.74 -8.14
C SER A 624 36.88 -10.66 -7.06
N VAL A 625 37.91 -9.87 -7.03
CA VAL A 625 38.03 -8.57 -6.37
C VAL A 625 38.48 -7.56 -7.41
N SER A 626 37.64 -6.61 -7.81
CA SER A 626 37.81 -5.87 -9.06
C SER A 626 37.31 -4.42 -8.99
N LYS A 627 37.75 -3.60 -9.93
CA LYS A 627 37.33 -2.21 -10.12
C LYS A 627 36.01 -2.11 -10.87
N SER A 628 35.71 -3.10 -11.72
CA SER A 628 34.47 -3.17 -12.52
C SER A 628 33.92 -4.58 -12.49
N PHE A 629 32.62 -4.71 -12.67
CA PHE A 629 31.97 -6.02 -12.76
C PHE A 629 30.67 -5.97 -13.57
N VAL A 630 30.31 -7.12 -14.09
CA VAL A 630 28.98 -7.42 -14.61
C VAL A 630 28.52 -8.76 -14.05
N GLU A 631 27.26 -8.84 -13.63
CA GLU A 631 26.61 -10.07 -13.16
C GLU A 631 25.27 -10.24 -13.87
N GLY A 632 24.94 -11.48 -14.19
CA GLY A 632 23.65 -11.88 -14.74
C GLY A 632 23.07 -13.08 -14.00
N THR A 633 21.79 -13.04 -13.71
CA THR A 633 21.04 -14.16 -13.14
C THR A 633 19.78 -14.42 -13.94
N ALA A 634 19.55 -15.67 -14.28
CA ALA A 634 18.27 -16.16 -14.77
C ALA A 634 17.71 -17.17 -13.77
N GLU A 635 16.50 -16.97 -13.28
CA GLU A 635 15.91 -17.82 -12.25
C GLU A 635 14.44 -18.12 -12.56
N TYR A 636 14.09 -19.38 -12.69
CA TYR A 636 12.71 -19.84 -12.83
C TYR A 636 12.17 -20.28 -11.48
N ARG A 637 11.12 -19.62 -11.00
CA ARG A 637 10.44 -19.86 -9.72
C ARG A 637 9.07 -20.48 -9.95
N PHE A 638 8.75 -21.53 -9.15
CA PHE A 638 7.48 -22.25 -9.27
C PHE A 638 7.01 -22.81 -7.93
N PRO A 639 5.69 -22.92 -7.69
CA PRO A 639 5.16 -23.54 -6.48
C PRO A 639 5.28 -25.08 -6.58
N VAL A 640 5.78 -25.70 -5.50
CA VAL A 640 5.92 -27.15 -5.39
C VAL A 640 4.77 -27.73 -4.57
N TRP A 641 4.52 -27.19 -3.38
CA TRP A 641 3.46 -27.64 -2.50
C TRP A 641 3.12 -26.57 -1.47
N ARG A 642 1.82 -26.18 -1.34
CA ARG A 642 1.31 -25.19 -0.37
C ARG A 642 2.26 -24.00 -0.16
N MET A 643 3.10 -24.07 0.89
CA MET A 643 4.04 -22.99 1.27
C MET A 643 5.45 -23.21 0.69
N ILE A 644 5.69 -24.31 -0.04
CA ILE A 644 6.99 -24.65 -0.61
C ILE A 644 7.04 -24.25 -2.08
N SER A 645 8.07 -23.49 -2.43
CA SER A 645 8.39 -23.09 -3.80
C SER A 645 9.74 -23.66 -4.20
N GLY A 646 9.89 -24.02 -5.46
CA GLY A 646 11.16 -24.37 -6.07
C GLY A 646 11.72 -23.24 -6.93
N ALA A 647 13.02 -23.24 -7.11
CA ALA A 647 13.73 -22.39 -8.05
C ALA A 647 14.80 -23.18 -8.81
N LEU A 648 14.97 -22.89 -10.10
CA LEU A 648 16.10 -23.34 -10.91
C LEU A 648 16.80 -22.07 -11.40
N PHE A 649 18.12 -22.03 -11.34
CA PHE A 649 18.83 -20.81 -11.69
C PHE A 649 20.18 -21.06 -12.37
N ALA A 650 20.59 -20.04 -13.13
CA ALA A 650 21.91 -19.87 -13.69
C ALA A 650 22.44 -18.48 -13.33
N ASP A 651 23.64 -18.41 -12.79
CA ASP A 651 24.34 -17.16 -12.46
C ASP A 651 25.60 -17.05 -13.30
N PHE A 652 25.98 -15.83 -13.68
CA PHE A 652 27.21 -15.48 -14.38
C PHE A 652 27.80 -14.21 -13.78
N GLY A 653 29.10 -14.10 -13.72
CA GLY A 653 29.84 -12.91 -13.31
C GLY A 653 31.17 -12.77 -14.04
N SER A 654 31.55 -11.51 -14.31
CA SER A 654 32.85 -11.17 -14.89
C SER A 654 33.33 -9.82 -14.36
N ASP A 655 34.61 -9.73 -14.06
CA ASP A 655 35.29 -8.49 -13.66
C ASP A 655 35.80 -7.67 -14.84
N LEU A 656 35.55 -8.10 -16.04
CA LEU A 656 36.00 -7.44 -17.29
C LEU A 656 37.51 -7.25 -17.35
N GLY A 657 38.30 -8.09 -16.64
CA GLY A 657 39.77 -8.00 -16.54
C GLY A 657 40.30 -6.94 -15.58
N SER A 658 39.42 -6.32 -14.75
CA SER A 658 39.79 -5.15 -13.91
C SER A 658 40.27 -5.48 -12.51
N GLN A 659 40.55 -6.76 -12.18
CA GLN A 659 41.16 -7.11 -10.89
C GLN A 659 42.64 -6.63 -10.80
N ASP A 660 43.31 -6.49 -11.92
CA ASP A 660 44.67 -5.94 -11.96
C ASP A 660 44.74 -4.41 -11.71
N ASP A 661 43.58 -3.74 -11.82
CA ASP A 661 43.44 -2.31 -11.57
C ASP A 661 43.19 -1.98 -10.09
N VAL A 662 42.97 -3.00 -9.24
CA VAL A 662 42.84 -2.82 -7.79
C VAL A 662 44.25 -2.66 -7.17
N PRO A 663 44.52 -1.61 -6.37
CA PRO A 663 45.79 -1.45 -5.72
C PRO A 663 46.20 -2.70 -4.92
N GLY A 664 47.49 -3.09 -4.98
CA GLY A 664 47.99 -4.32 -4.35
C GLY A 664 47.52 -5.62 -4.99
N LYS A 665 46.59 -5.59 -5.96
CA LYS A 665 46.11 -6.73 -6.77
C LYS A 665 45.76 -7.97 -5.95
N PRO A 666 44.93 -7.84 -4.87
CA PRO A 666 44.57 -9.00 -4.01
C PRO A 666 43.92 -10.13 -4.75
N GLY A 667 43.14 -9.85 -5.80
CA GLY A 667 42.51 -10.87 -6.65
C GLY A 667 43.55 -11.72 -7.37
N LYS A 668 44.57 -11.10 -7.95
CA LYS A 668 45.66 -11.79 -8.65
C LYS A 668 46.57 -12.57 -7.66
N LEU A 669 46.95 -11.96 -6.55
CA LEU A 669 47.72 -12.64 -5.50
C LEU A 669 47.05 -13.92 -5.01
N LEU A 670 45.73 -13.88 -4.86
CA LEU A 670 44.91 -15.00 -4.43
C LEU A 670 44.41 -15.87 -5.60
N GLN A 671 44.92 -15.63 -6.83
CA GLN A 671 44.59 -16.38 -8.05
C GLN A 671 43.07 -16.55 -8.25
N LYS A 672 42.31 -15.49 -8.03
CA LYS A 672 40.84 -15.49 -8.27
C LYS A 672 40.57 -15.54 -9.77
N SER A 673 39.47 -16.22 -10.16
CA SER A 673 39.21 -16.54 -11.56
C SER A 673 38.83 -15.32 -12.43
N GLY A 674 38.33 -14.23 -11.82
CA GLY A 674 37.89 -13.02 -12.53
C GLY A 674 36.51 -13.17 -13.18
N SER A 675 36.25 -14.30 -13.82
CA SER A 675 34.96 -14.60 -14.46
C SER A 675 34.54 -16.04 -14.15
N GLY A 676 33.22 -16.25 -14.11
CA GLY A 676 32.70 -17.57 -13.86
C GLY A 676 31.17 -17.64 -13.95
N TYR A 677 30.66 -18.82 -13.92
CA TYR A 677 29.23 -19.11 -13.91
C TYR A 677 28.90 -20.17 -12.86
N SER A 678 27.61 -20.34 -12.57
CA SER A 678 27.11 -21.44 -11.78
C SER A 678 25.70 -21.84 -12.18
N LEU A 679 25.37 -23.10 -11.93
CA LEU A 679 24.03 -23.65 -12.11
C LEU A 679 23.56 -24.25 -10.78
N GLY A 680 22.27 -24.14 -10.52
CA GLY A 680 21.74 -24.65 -9.27
C GLY A 680 20.22 -24.69 -9.19
N GLY A 681 19.77 -25.18 -8.05
CA GLY A 681 18.37 -25.23 -7.67
C GLY A 681 18.18 -24.82 -6.22
N GLY A 682 16.99 -24.37 -5.89
CA GLY A 682 16.66 -23.95 -4.55
C GLY A 682 15.25 -24.33 -4.13
N VAL A 683 15.03 -24.38 -2.82
CA VAL A 683 13.73 -24.56 -2.21
C VAL A 683 13.47 -23.39 -1.26
N GLY A 684 12.30 -22.78 -1.39
CA GLY A 684 11.87 -21.67 -0.53
C GLY A 684 10.61 -22.04 0.24
N ILE A 685 10.60 -21.78 1.54
CA ILE A 685 9.42 -21.93 2.40
C ILE A 685 8.83 -20.53 2.63
N LYS A 686 7.58 -20.33 2.25
CA LYS A 686 6.89 -19.03 2.40
C LYS A 686 6.73 -18.67 3.87
N THR A 687 7.24 -17.48 4.25
CA THR A 687 7.05 -16.88 5.57
C THR A 687 6.50 -15.46 5.44
N PRO A 688 5.97 -14.84 6.51
CA PRO A 688 5.48 -13.46 6.46
C PRO A 688 6.54 -12.41 6.07
N ILE A 689 7.83 -12.71 6.32
CA ILE A 689 8.97 -11.83 6.02
C ILE A 689 9.64 -12.14 4.67
N GLY A 690 9.06 -13.03 3.86
CA GLY A 690 9.61 -13.55 2.61
C GLY A 690 9.94 -15.04 2.71
N PRO A 691 10.27 -15.72 1.61
CA PRO A 691 10.63 -17.14 1.64
C PRO A 691 11.95 -17.37 2.38
N LEU A 692 11.99 -18.34 3.28
CA LEU A 692 13.24 -18.90 3.80
C LEU A 692 13.78 -19.86 2.74
N ARG A 693 14.94 -19.56 2.17
CA ARG A 693 15.49 -20.23 0.99
C ARG A 693 16.73 -21.05 1.31
N LEU A 694 16.78 -22.28 0.80
CA LEU A 694 17.98 -23.10 0.71
C LEU A 694 18.32 -23.29 -0.76
N ASP A 695 19.47 -22.78 -1.20
CA ASP A 695 19.98 -22.97 -2.55
C ASP A 695 21.15 -23.95 -2.54
N VAL A 696 21.24 -24.76 -3.59
CA VAL A 696 22.36 -25.66 -3.88
C VAL A 696 22.86 -25.32 -5.28
N ALA A 697 24.13 -24.96 -5.39
CA ALA A 697 24.74 -24.55 -6.65
C ALA A 697 26.15 -25.12 -6.83
N SER A 698 26.52 -25.36 -8.07
CA SER A 698 27.88 -25.77 -8.45
C SER A 698 28.43 -24.85 -9.54
N LYS A 699 29.72 -24.51 -9.43
CA LYS A 699 30.46 -23.72 -10.43
C LYS A 699 30.84 -24.51 -11.68
N ASP A 700 30.92 -25.84 -11.60
CA ASP A 700 31.44 -26.70 -12.66
C ASP A 700 30.60 -27.96 -12.90
N LEU A 701 29.54 -28.21 -12.11
CA LEU A 701 28.69 -29.40 -12.10
C LEU A 701 29.45 -30.70 -11.84
N SER A 702 30.73 -30.65 -11.46
CA SER A 702 31.59 -31.85 -11.32
C SER A 702 31.67 -32.41 -9.91
N GLY A 703 31.16 -31.70 -8.88
CA GLY A 703 31.13 -32.22 -7.51
C GLY A 703 31.24 -31.19 -6.39
N ASP A 704 31.69 -29.95 -6.66
CA ASP A 704 31.76 -28.87 -5.68
C ASP A 704 30.39 -28.20 -5.49
N TRP A 705 29.52 -28.89 -4.77
CA TRP A 705 28.20 -28.35 -4.44
C TRP A 705 28.22 -27.48 -3.20
N ARG A 706 27.67 -26.27 -3.31
CA ARG A 706 27.54 -25.32 -2.21
C ARG A 706 26.12 -25.12 -1.80
N TYR A 707 25.92 -25.11 -0.50
CA TYR A 707 24.63 -24.87 0.14
C TYR A 707 24.61 -23.45 0.69
N THR A 708 23.56 -22.69 0.38
CA THR A 708 23.39 -21.32 0.89
C THR A 708 22.00 -21.16 1.47
N LEU A 709 21.92 -20.58 2.67
CA LEU A 709 20.68 -20.21 3.32
C LEU A 709 20.43 -18.72 3.14
N GLY A 710 19.19 -18.32 2.92
CA GLY A 710 18.83 -16.91 2.77
C GLY A 710 17.37 -16.66 3.12
N VAL A 711 17.06 -15.39 3.42
CA VAL A 711 15.70 -14.91 3.62
C VAL A 711 15.34 -14.03 2.42
N GLY A 712 14.18 -14.27 1.82
CA GLY A 712 13.78 -13.62 0.56
C GLY A 712 14.33 -14.35 -0.68
N TRP A 713 13.82 -13.97 -1.85
CA TRP A 713 14.43 -14.35 -3.12
C TRP A 713 15.72 -13.55 -3.32
N LYS A 714 16.61 -14.00 -4.22
CA LYS A 714 17.88 -13.30 -4.48
C LYS A 714 17.65 -11.87 -5.00
N PHE A 715 16.58 -11.62 -5.76
CA PHE A 715 16.19 -10.33 -6.32
C PHE A 715 14.67 -10.23 -6.53
#